data_8f0e5db36113a11318e529d5d8d17c43
#
_entry.id   8f0e5db36113a11318e529d5d8d17c43
#
_cell.length_a   1.000
_cell.length_b   1.000
_cell.length_c   1.000
_cell.angle_alpha   90.00
_cell.angle_beta   90.00
_cell.angle_gamma   90.00
#
_symmetry.space_group_name_H-M   'P 1'
#
loop_
_entity.id
_entity.type
_entity.pdbx_description
1 polymer ?
#
loop_
_entity_poly.entity_id
_entity_poly.type
_entity_poly.pdbx_seq_one_letter_code
_entity_poly.pdbx_strand_id
1 'polypeptide(L)'
;MDKSQSDTYKYLLADARKALADNRLFSALESLRGMATLLKAGSEADELARLTEAYRQLLDYMVRGAADPARNAMYRKFVVRAYELSTALERRGELAEESSFYALTYRKLSPLREGFSGEQMLPQSGWSEQELFNLLWLSAPFTPAEEAAWSDWFTTPRDDDALYRACLAVSALTLSAMRFFDVAKYRILIDLCLSSDVMLRVRAMVGLIFVHLIHAEHVKFYPDVVSRLQLLSDAAGFRQEIELLQAQLFLTLETQRIEQGLQKEMMPEVMKRMKGLRLNQTLGLEELKDKLSEADLNPEWEEDGTPSKLAGYLREFAELQQRGADMYMGTFKMLKQRFPFFSVAANWFWPFTFRHPDIPADARNNPTINLLIRGAALCDSDKYSFCLMASMLPGNVMGEGLKQKLAEAMGGDASLGTEPWANQPTEMTFKEALRSYVQGFYRFCHLFVHREAFVNPFKLDMFLADYPPFDSLLVENDFLGRMADLAFKDKSWLLAFGLYSRMNPDACTAGQYQRMGYCAEQTGQKQKALEAYITADSMKPHSVWTLRRLAALWRNEGLYDKALNCYEELDSLEPDHADTSLRLAECCIHLKRYDEAFKHLFKANWLDPDSTLPHRALAWCYLLTGQYDKAERYYQKVLADEPTSADWLNAGHAAWLLGNPTEAVERYRKAMPQQLSENFLCDDAALLQAAGLSADDLAMMTDAVCSR
;
A
#
# COMPACT_ATOMS: atom_id res chain seq x y z
N MET A 1 -21.25 -12.36 28.03
CA MET A 1 -20.41 -13.58 27.96
C MET A 1 -19.20 -13.42 28.85
N ASP A 2 -18.78 -14.47 29.57
CA ASP A 2 -17.48 -14.45 30.26
C ASP A 2 -16.34 -14.59 29.26
N LYS A 3 -15.08 -14.40 29.71
CA LYS A 3 -13.90 -14.43 28.80
C LYS A 3 -13.73 -15.76 28.09
N SER A 4 -13.97 -16.89 28.78
CA SER A 4 -13.85 -18.22 28.18
C SER A 4 -14.92 -18.48 27.12
N GLN A 5 -16.13 -18.02 27.35
CA GLN A 5 -17.23 -18.10 26.38
C GLN A 5 -16.94 -17.21 25.15
N SER A 6 -16.37 -16.01 25.35
CA SER A 6 -15.99 -15.11 24.27
C SER A 6 -14.89 -15.73 23.38
N ASP A 7 -13.88 -16.35 23.98
CA ASP A 7 -12.81 -17.01 23.23
C ASP A 7 -13.33 -18.23 22.43
N THR A 8 -14.19 -19.05 23.03
CA THR A 8 -14.85 -20.17 22.35
C THR A 8 -15.73 -19.70 21.20
N TYR A 9 -16.50 -18.63 21.40
CA TYR A 9 -17.33 -18.02 20.38
C TYR A 9 -16.49 -17.55 19.19
N LYS A 10 -15.39 -16.82 19.43
CA LYS A 10 -14.50 -16.32 18.37
C LYS A 10 -13.88 -17.46 17.58
N TYR A 11 -13.49 -18.54 18.24
CA TYR A 11 -12.96 -19.74 17.58
C TYR A 11 -14.02 -20.37 16.66
N LEU A 12 -15.24 -20.62 17.17
CA LEU A 12 -16.32 -21.23 16.39
C LEU A 12 -16.73 -20.36 15.18
N LEU A 13 -16.76 -19.02 15.35
CA LEU A 13 -17.03 -18.09 14.27
C LEU A 13 -15.96 -18.15 13.18
N ALA A 14 -14.68 -18.16 13.57
CA ALA A 14 -13.58 -18.25 12.62
C ALA A 14 -13.60 -19.60 11.86
N ASP A 15 -13.87 -20.71 12.57
CA ASP A 15 -13.98 -22.04 11.96
C ASP A 15 -15.17 -22.15 11.01
N ALA A 16 -16.35 -21.62 11.40
CA ALA A 16 -17.52 -21.59 10.53
C ALA A 16 -17.27 -20.79 9.25
N ARG A 17 -16.67 -19.59 9.35
CA ARG A 17 -16.33 -18.75 8.19
C ARG A 17 -15.34 -19.45 7.26
N LYS A 18 -14.30 -20.05 7.81
CA LYS A 18 -13.33 -20.82 7.04
C LYS A 18 -13.97 -22.03 6.34
N ALA A 19 -14.80 -22.77 7.06
CA ALA A 19 -15.48 -23.93 6.49
C ALA A 19 -16.45 -23.54 5.36
N LEU A 20 -17.16 -22.40 5.49
CA LEU A 20 -18.02 -21.87 4.41
C LEU A 20 -17.20 -21.44 3.20
N ALA A 21 -16.10 -20.71 3.40
CA ALA A 21 -15.21 -20.30 2.32
C ALA A 21 -14.59 -21.49 1.57
N ASP A 22 -14.24 -22.55 2.30
CA ASP A 22 -13.70 -23.81 1.76
C ASP A 22 -14.78 -24.74 1.17
N ASN A 23 -16.06 -24.31 1.10
CA ASN A 23 -17.21 -25.11 0.68
C ASN A 23 -17.44 -26.39 1.51
N ARG A 24 -17.04 -26.40 2.79
CA ARG A 24 -17.22 -27.51 3.74
C ARG A 24 -18.48 -27.28 4.59
N LEU A 25 -19.66 -27.36 3.94
CA LEU A 25 -20.93 -26.98 4.56
C LEU A 25 -21.24 -27.77 5.84
N PHE A 26 -20.96 -29.08 5.89
CA PHE A 26 -21.23 -29.89 7.09
C PHE A 26 -20.46 -29.40 8.32
N SER A 27 -19.15 -29.16 8.16
CA SER A 27 -18.31 -28.61 9.24
C SER A 27 -18.78 -27.22 9.67
N ALA A 28 -19.19 -26.38 8.71
CA ALA A 28 -19.73 -25.06 9.01
C ALA A 28 -21.01 -25.15 9.85
N LEU A 29 -21.94 -26.04 9.50
CA LEU A 29 -23.19 -26.24 10.27
C LEU A 29 -22.92 -26.74 11.69
N GLU A 30 -21.90 -27.58 11.91
CA GLU A 30 -21.49 -28.02 13.25
C GLU A 30 -20.99 -26.85 14.11
N SER A 31 -20.09 -26.02 13.56
CA SER A 31 -19.55 -24.85 14.26
C SER A 31 -20.64 -23.83 14.55
N LEU A 32 -21.57 -23.57 13.60
CA LEU A 32 -22.71 -22.70 13.80
C LEU A 32 -23.67 -23.22 14.89
N ARG A 33 -23.88 -24.54 14.98
CA ARG A 33 -24.66 -25.17 16.05
C ARG A 33 -24.01 -24.97 17.40
N GLY A 34 -22.69 -25.08 17.48
CA GLY A 34 -21.92 -24.75 18.70
C GLY A 34 -22.14 -23.30 19.13
N MET A 35 -22.09 -22.36 18.17
CA MET A 35 -22.37 -20.94 18.44
C MET A 35 -23.81 -20.73 18.92
N ALA A 36 -24.80 -21.33 18.28
CA ALA A 36 -26.22 -21.20 18.66
C ALA A 36 -26.46 -21.70 20.10
N THR A 37 -25.81 -22.80 20.48
CA THR A 37 -25.88 -23.34 21.83
C THR A 37 -25.25 -22.39 22.84
N LEU A 38 -24.06 -21.88 22.54
CA LEU A 38 -23.32 -20.95 23.41
C LEU A 38 -24.12 -19.63 23.64
N LEU A 39 -24.76 -19.12 22.60
CA LEU A 39 -25.54 -17.89 22.62
C LEU A 39 -26.98 -18.10 23.08
N LYS A 40 -27.40 -19.32 23.40
CA LYS A 40 -28.77 -19.70 23.71
C LYS A 40 -29.78 -19.23 22.66
N ALA A 41 -29.40 -19.36 21.40
CA ALA A 41 -30.14 -18.91 20.24
C ALA A 41 -31.10 -20.03 19.76
N GLY A 42 -32.24 -20.24 20.43
CA GLY A 42 -33.14 -21.36 20.20
C GLY A 42 -33.70 -21.42 18.77
N SER A 43 -34.16 -20.31 18.23
CA SER A 43 -34.72 -20.24 16.86
C SER A 43 -33.69 -20.61 15.80
N GLU A 44 -32.46 -20.08 15.92
CA GLU A 44 -31.36 -20.38 15.00
C GLU A 44 -30.87 -21.82 15.16
N ALA A 45 -30.87 -22.36 16.39
CA ALA A 45 -30.52 -23.75 16.65
C ALA A 45 -31.52 -24.74 16.02
N ASP A 46 -32.82 -24.47 16.11
CA ASP A 46 -33.87 -25.29 15.47
C ASP A 46 -33.77 -25.24 13.95
N GLU A 47 -33.43 -24.09 13.40
CA GLU A 47 -33.25 -23.94 11.97
C GLU A 47 -32.00 -24.64 11.48
N LEU A 48 -30.88 -24.52 12.19
CA LEU A 48 -29.64 -25.25 11.90
C LEU A 48 -29.87 -26.76 11.95
N ALA A 49 -30.68 -27.26 12.89
CA ALA A 49 -31.02 -28.67 12.97
C ALA A 49 -31.78 -29.14 11.72
N ARG A 50 -32.80 -28.37 11.30
CA ARG A 50 -33.57 -28.65 10.07
C ARG A 50 -32.69 -28.61 8.82
N LEU A 51 -31.83 -27.60 8.71
CA LEU A 51 -30.91 -27.43 7.57
C LEU A 51 -29.89 -28.59 7.51
N THR A 52 -29.35 -29.01 8.65
CA THR A 52 -28.42 -30.13 8.73
C THR A 52 -29.08 -31.44 8.30
N GLU A 53 -30.32 -31.67 8.74
CA GLU A 53 -31.06 -32.88 8.36
C GLU A 53 -31.39 -32.89 6.86
N ALA A 54 -31.88 -31.76 6.31
CA ALA A 54 -32.15 -31.65 4.88
C ALA A 54 -30.87 -31.85 4.03
N TYR A 55 -29.73 -31.35 4.51
CA TYR A 55 -28.46 -31.55 3.83
C TYR A 55 -27.99 -33.01 3.89
N ARG A 56 -28.17 -33.70 5.03
CA ARG A 56 -27.89 -35.14 5.14
C ARG A 56 -28.71 -35.97 4.14
N GLN A 57 -29.99 -35.64 4.01
CA GLN A 57 -30.87 -36.29 3.03
C GLN A 57 -30.36 -36.07 1.60
N LEU A 58 -29.94 -34.84 1.25
CA LEU A 58 -29.35 -34.56 -0.06
C LEU A 58 -28.09 -35.37 -0.31
N LEU A 59 -27.22 -35.53 0.71
CA LEU A 59 -26.02 -36.36 0.62
C LEU A 59 -26.36 -37.83 0.45
N ASP A 60 -27.36 -38.36 1.16
CA ASP A 60 -27.84 -39.72 1.03
C ASP A 60 -28.34 -40.03 -0.39
N TYR A 61 -29.13 -39.13 -0.98
CA TYR A 61 -29.57 -39.24 -2.38
C TYR A 61 -28.40 -39.26 -3.34
N MET A 62 -27.39 -38.41 -3.10
CA MET A 62 -26.20 -38.34 -3.93
C MET A 62 -25.40 -39.68 -3.85
N VAL A 63 -25.19 -40.19 -2.65
CA VAL A 63 -24.44 -41.44 -2.41
C VAL A 63 -25.15 -42.64 -3.04
N ARG A 64 -26.48 -42.66 -3.02
CA ARG A 64 -27.30 -43.71 -3.68
C ARG A 64 -27.34 -43.60 -5.20
N GLY A 65 -26.63 -42.62 -5.79
CA GLY A 65 -26.54 -42.46 -7.24
C GLY A 65 -27.78 -41.82 -7.92
N ALA A 66 -28.65 -41.19 -7.15
CA ALA A 66 -29.82 -40.50 -7.72
C ALA A 66 -29.40 -39.34 -8.59
N ALA A 67 -29.81 -39.33 -9.86
CA ALA A 67 -29.60 -38.21 -10.76
C ALA A 67 -30.65 -37.15 -10.50
N ASP A 68 -30.30 -36.04 -9.83
CA ASP A 68 -31.18 -34.91 -9.60
C ASP A 68 -30.54 -33.65 -10.22
N PRO A 69 -31.15 -33.10 -11.30
CA PRO A 69 -30.66 -31.88 -11.93
C PRO A 69 -30.77 -30.64 -11.01
N ALA A 70 -31.66 -30.67 -10.00
CA ALA A 70 -31.81 -29.57 -9.03
C ALA A 70 -30.82 -29.63 -7.86
N ARG A 71 -30.04 -30.69 -7.73
CA ARG A 71 -29.14 -30.90 -6.59
C ARG A 71 -28.19 -29.73 -6.33
N ASN A 72 -27.57 -29.21 -7.38
CA ASN A 72 -26.63 -28.09 -7.24
C ASN A 72 -27.35 -26.80 -6.80
N ALA A 73 -28.56 -26.57 -7.30
CA ALA A 73 -29.36 -25.43 -6.87
C ALA A 73 -29.80 -25.56 -5.40
N MET A 74 -30.15 -26.76 -4.96
CA MET A 74 -30.47 -27.04 -3.55
C MET A 74 -29.26 -26.85 -2.65
N TYR A 75 -28.10 -27.35 -3.04
CA TYR A 75 -26.85 -27.15 -2.30
C TYR A 75 -26.55 -25.64 -2.13
N ARG A 76 -26.65 -24.85 -3.20
CA ARG A 76 -26.45 -23.40 -3.14
C ARG A 76 -27.43 -22.72 -2.16
N LYS A 77 -28.69 -23.14 -2.14
CA LYS A 77 -29.66 -22.61 -1.15
C LYS A 77 -29.25 -22.95 0.29
N PHE A 78 -28.73 -24.15 0.55
CA PHE A 78 -28.24 -24.50 1.88
C PHE A 78 -27.02 -23.67 2.29
N VAL A 79 -26.10 -23.42 1.37
CA VAL A 79 -24.93 -22.56 1.61
C VAL A 79 -25.38 -21.12 1.92
N VAL A 80 -26.28 -20.53 1.12
CA VAL A 80 -26.84 -19.20 1.37
C VAL A 80 -27.46 -19.14 2.77
N ARG A 81 -28.27 -20.12 3.12
CA ARG A 81 -28.94 -20.15 4.44
C ARG A 81 -27.94 -20.30 5.59
N ALA A 82 -26.88 -21.09 5.41
CA ALA A 82 -25.81 -21.21 6.40
C ALA A 82 -25.06 -19.87 6.61
N TYR A 83 -24.79 -19.11 5.54
CA TYR A 83 -24.23 -17.78 5.63
C TYR A 83 -25.15 -16.78 6.36
N GLU A 84 -26.46 -16.79 6.05
CA GLU A 84 -27.46 -15.95 6.74
C GLU A 84 -27.53 -16.27 8.22
N LEU A 85 -27.53 -17.56 8.61
CA LEU A 85 -27.51 -18.00 10.01
C LEU A 85 -26.20 -17.63 10.70
N SER A 86 -25.07 -17.74 10.00
CA SER A 86 -23.76 -17.27 10.51
C SER A 86 -23.83 -15.78 10.83
N THR A 87 -24.35 -14.97 9.95
CA THR A 87 -24.51 -13.52 10.13
C THR A 87 -25.46 -13.19 11.30
N ALA A 88 -26.57 -13.91 11.42
CA ALA A 88 -27.53 -13.72 12.53
C ALA A 88 -26.90 -14.06 13.88
N LEU A 89 -26.16 -15.19 13.98
CA LEU A 89 -25.45 -15.59 15.19
C LEU A 89 -24.31 -14.64 15.54
N GLU A 90 -23.57 -14.15 14.53
CA GLU A 90 -22.53 -13.15 14.75
C GLU A 90 -23.10 -11.86 15.33
N ARG A 91 -24.19 -11.35 14.75
CA ARG A 91 -24.87 -10.16 15.27
C ARG A 91 -25.38 -10.38 16.71
N ARG A 92 -25.90 -11.57 17.00
CA ARG A 92 -26.33 -11.92 18.36
C ARG A 92 -25.16 -11.96 19.34
N GLY A 93 -24.02 -12.49 18.92
CA GLY A 93 -22.78 -12.50 19.71
C GLY A 93 -22.30 -11.08 20.04
N GLU A 94 -22.29 -10.17 19.07
CA GLU A 94 -21.97 -8.76 19.30
C GLU A 94 -22.91 -8.09 20.30
N LEU A 95 -24.20 -8.36 20.22
CA LEU A 95 -25.19 -7.81 21.17
C LEU A 95 -25.07 -8.41 22.59
N ALA A 96 -24.51 -9.62 22.70
CA ALA A 96 -24.24 -10.27 23.97
C ALA A 96 -22.97 -9.74 24.65
N GLU A 97 -22.10 -9.03 23.93
CA GLU A 97 -20.92 -8.36 24.48
C GLU A 97 -21.31 -6.98 25.04
N GLU A 98 -21.75 -6.96 26.28
CA GLU A 98 -22.42 -5.82 26.90
C GLU A 98 -21.64 -4.51 26.92
N SER A 99 -20.32 -4.56 26.89
CA SER A 99 -19.41 -3.40 26.90
C SER A 99 -19.08 -2.88 25.53
N SER A 100 -19.46 -3.58 24.45
CA SER A 100 -19.14 -3.14 23.08
C SER A 100 -19.90 -1.87 22.71
N PHE A 101 -19.25 -1.00 21.95
CA PHE A 101 -19.89 0.23 21.44
C PHE A 101 -21.14 -0.09 20.61
N TYR A 102 -21.14 -1.21 19.87
CA TYR A 102 -22.28 -1.71 19.10
C TYR A 102 -23.48 -2.01 20.03
N ALA A 103 -23.27 -2.83 21.05
CA ALA A 103 -24.34 -3.22 21.99
C ALA A 103 -24.84 -2.03 22.83
N LEU A 104 -23.95 -1.15 23.28
CA LEU A 104 -24.32 0.05 24.03
C LEU A 104 -25.18 1.01 23.17
N THR A 105 -24.81 1.22 21.92
CA THR A 105 -25.59 2.06 20.99
C THR A 105 -26.94 1.42 20.68
N TYR A 106 -26.97 0.10 20.47
CA TYR A 106 -28.21 -0.65 20.24
C TYR A 106 -29.22 -0.49 21.38
N ARG A 107 -28.75 -0.59 22.64
CA ARG A 107 -29.61 -0.42 23.84
C ARG A 107 -30.15 1.00 23.95
N LYS A 108 -29.34 2.02 23.63
CA LYS A 108 -29.81 3.42 23.64
C LYS A 108 -30.96 3.67 22.66
N LEU A 109 -31.05 2.88 21.60
CA LEU A 109 -32.12 2.97 20.61
C LEU A 109 -33.36 2.11 20.94
N SER A 110 -33.31 1.27 22.00
CA SER A 110 -34.44 0.40 22.36
C SER A 110 -35.77 1.14 22.47
N PRO A 111 -35.87 2.32 23.13
CA PRO A 111 -37.14 3.05 23.23
C PRO A 111 -37.71 3.45 21.89
N LEU A 112 -36.87 3.79 20.93
CA LEU A 112 -37.32 4.12 19.56
C LEU A 112 -37.77 2.88 18.79
N ARG A 113 -37.19 1.70 19.08
CA ARG A 113 -37.48 0.43 18.40
C ARG A 113 -38.74 -0.26 18.94
N GLU A 114 -39.04 -0.13 20.23
CA GLU A 114 -40.26 -0.69 20.84
C GLU A 114 -41.51 -0.05 20.28
N GLY A 115 -41.43 1.15 19.72
CA GLY A 115 -42.51 1.83 18.99
C GLY A 115 -42.75 1.35 17.57
N PHE A 116 -41.86 0.47 17.02
CA PHE A 116 -41.94 -0.01 15.65
C PHE A 116 -42.18 -1.52 15.61
N SER A 117 -43.33 -1.96 15.11
CA SER A 117 -43.48 -3.31 14.58
C SER A 117 -42.60 -3.43 13.33
N GLY A 118 -41.83 -4.53 13.15
CA GLY A 118 -40.73 -4.73 12.19
C GLY A 118 -40.92 -4.32 10.73
N GLU A 119 -42.10 -3.86 10.34
CA GLU A 119 -42.46 -3.39 8.99
C GLU A 119 -42.34 -1.86 8.81
N GLN A 120 -41.90 -1.10 9.80
CA GLN A 120 -41.96 0.37 9.80
C GLN A 120 -40.64 1.10 10.02
N MET A 121 -39.49 0.47 9.75
CA MET A 121 -38.19 1.16 9.78
C MET A 121 -37.94 2.08 8.57
N LEU A 122 -39.00 2.85 8.19
CA LEU A 122 -38.87 3.91 7.19
C LEU A 122 -38.41 5.21 7.84
N PRO A 123 -37.62 6.03 7.13
CA PRO A 123 -37.23 7.33 7.62
C PRO A 123 -38.47 8.18 7.86
N GLN A 124 -38.79 8.35 9.13
CA GLN A 124 -39.84 9.26 9.55
C GLN A 124 -39.29 10.68 9.69
N SER A 125 -40.09 11.67 9.45
CA SER A 125 -39.76 13.09 9.49
C SER A 125 -39.27 13.61 10.87
N GLY A 126 -39.27 12.78 11.91
CA GLY A 126 -38.92 13.13 13.28
C GLY A 126 -37.57 12.61 13.78
N TRP A 127 -36.86 11.78 13.02
CA TRP A 127 -35.56 11.28 13.47
C TRP A 127 -34.47 12.33 13.27
N SER A 128 -33.66 12.52 14.30
CA SER A 128 -32.39 13.24 14.16
C SER A 128 -31.43 12.48 13.25
N GLU A 129 -30.44 13.15 12.72
CA GLU A 129 -29.40 12.58 11.87
C GLU A 129 -28.63 11.45 12.55
N GLN A 130 -28.35 11.61 13.83
CA GLN A 130 -27.68 10.58 14.63
C GLN A 130 -28.57 9.35 14.85
N GLU A 131 -29.88 9.55 15.06
CA GLU A 131 -30.84 8.45 15.17
C GLU A 131 -30.98 7.71 13.84
N LEU A 132 -31.13 8.41 12.73
CA LEU A 132 -31.20 7.83 11.38
C LEU A 132 -29.95 6.97 11.10
N PHE A 133 -28.78 7.52 11.34
CA PHE A 133 -27.51 6.81 11.14
C PHE A 133 -27.43 5.56 11.99
N ASN A 134 -27.68 5.67 13.30
CA ASN A 134 -27.56 4.56 14.22
C ASN A 134 -28.60 3.47 13.97
N LEU A 135 -29.84 3.84 13.63
CA LEU A 135 -30.91 2.89 13.30
C LEU A 135 -30.54 2.05 12.07
N LEU A 136 -30.00 2.68 11.03
CA LEU A 136 -29.56 1.97 9.81
C LEU A 136 -28.31 1.13 10.05
N TRP A 137 -27.31 1.69 10.74
CA TRP A 137 -26.08 0.96 11.04
C TRP A 137 -26.34 -0.31 11.86
N LEU A 138 -27.26 -0.22 12.85
CA LEU A 138 -27.61 -1.31 13.76
C LEU A 138 -28.80 -2.17 13.27
N SER A 139 -29.35 -1.88 12.07
CA SER A 139 -30.49 -2.61 11.54
C SER A 139 -30.19 -4.10 11.34
N ALA A 140 -31.21 -4.93 11.54
CA ALA A 140 -31.18 -6.33 11.12
C ALA A 140 -31.15 -6.43 9.58
N PRO A 141 -30.92 -7.62 9.01
CA PRO A 141 -31.15 -7.84 7.59
C PRO A 141 -32.54 -7.39 7.18
N PHE A 142 -32.63 -6.67 6.06
CA PHE A 142 -33.90 -6.12 5.59
C PHE A 142 -34.83 -7.20 5.07
N THR A 143 -36.09 -7.07 5.43
CA THR A 143 -37.19 -7.81 4.79
C THR A 143 -37.42 -7.26 3.38
N PRO A 144 -38.09 -8.03 2.47
CA PRO A 144 -38.43 -7.51 1.14
C PRO A 144 -39.29 -6.23 1.19
N ALA A 145 -40.13 -6.06 2.19
CA ALA A 145 -40.94 -4.85 2.37
C ALA A 145 -40.06 -3.64 2.77
N GLU A 146 -39.09 -3.83 3.65
CA GLU A 146 -38.12 -2.79 4.02
C GLU A 146 -37.20 -2.44 2.82
N GLU A 147 -36.73 -3.45 2.06
CA GLU A 147 -35.96 -3.22 0.84
C GLU A 147 -36.70 -2.31 -0.13
N ALA A 148 -37.95 -2.65 -0.45
CA ALA A 148 -38.76 -1.86 -1.36
C ALA A 148 -38.98 -0.43 -0.85
N ALA A 149 -39.30 -0.29 0.42
CA ALA A 149 -39.60 0.99 1.01
C ALA A 149 -38.35 1.91 1.10
N TRP A 150 -37.18 1.38 1.42
CA TRP A 150 -35.91 2.14 1.39
C TRP A 150 -35.51 2.49 -0.04
N SER A 151 -35.71 1.58 -1.01
CA SER A 151 -35.47 1.87 -2.43
C SER A 151 -36.33 3.03 -2.92
N ASP A 152 -37.64 3.03 -2.62
CA ASP A 152 -38.52 4.13 -2.94
C ASP A 152 -38.12 5.43 -2.26
N TRP A 153 -37.73 5.35 -0.99
CA TRP A 153 -37.24 6.54 -0.27
C TRP A 153 -35.99 7.12 -0.93
N PHE A 154 -35.04 6.30 -1.37
CA PHE A 154 -33.84 6.76 -2.03
C PHE A 154 -34.07 7.32 -3.45
N THR A 155 -35.14 6.95 -4.12
CA THR A 155 -35.47 7.45 -5.47
C THR A 155 -36.36 8.72 -5.48
N THR A 156 -36.90 9.10 -4.32
CA THR A 156 -37.76 10.30 -4.20
C THR A 156 -36.92 11.58 -4.46
N PRO A 157 -37.38 12.54 -5.28
CA PRO A 157 -36.72 13.81 -5.49
C PRO A 157 -36.50 14.60 -4.19
N ARG A 158 -35.37 15.30 -4.07
CA ARG A 158 -34.92 15.90 -2.82
C ARG A 158 -34.46 17.34 -2.99
N ASP A 159 -34.66 18.10 -1.92
CA ASP A 159 -33.88 19.32 -1.65
C ASP A 159 -32.51 18.98 -1.07
N ASP A 160 -31.67 19.97 -0.87
CA ASP A 160 -30.30 19.79 -0.36
C ASP A 160 -30.25 19.08 1.02
N ASP A 161 -31.16 19.44 1.93
CA ASP A 161 -31.17 18.87 3.29
C ASP A 161 -31.59 17.40 3.27
N ALA A 162 -32.58 17.04 2.44
CA ALA A 162 -33.00 15.66 2.24
C ALA A 162 -31.91 14.83 1.50
N LEU A 163 -31.18 15.46 0.58
CA LEU A 163 -30.03 14.83 -0.07
C LEU A 163 -28.93 14.49 0.92
N TYR A 164 -28.57 15.41 1.83
CA TYR A 164 -27.55 15.16 2.85
C TYR A 164 -27.96 14.05 3.81
N ARG A 165 -29.26 13.97 4.18
CA ARG A 165 -29.82 12.84 4.95
C ARG A 165 -29.71 11.53 4.19
N ALA A 166 -29.96 11.52 2.87
CA ALA A 166 -29.79 10.34 2.04
C ALA A 166 -28.31 9.90 1.94
N CYS A 167 -27.39 10.83 1.78
CA CYS A 167 -25.95 10.58 1.81
C CYS A 167 -25.50 9.93 3.13
N LEU A 168 -26.01 10.43 4.25
CA LEU A 168 -25.75 9.87 5.58
C LEU A 168 -26.31 8.44 5.70
N ALA A 169 -27.56 8.24 5.22
CA ALA A 169 -28.22 6.93 5.23
C ALA A 169 -27.45 5.88 4.41
N VAL A 170 -26.96 6.23 3.20
CA VAL A 170 -26.11 5.33 2.40
C VAL A 170 -24.83 4.95 3.14
N SER A 171 -24.20 5.89 3.83
CA SER A 171 -22.99 5.60 4.61
C SER A 171 -23.29 4.65 5.79
N ALA A 172 -24.42 4.83 6.45
CA ALA A 172 -24.87 3.94 7.53
C ALA A 172 -25.20 2.54 7.03
N LEU A 173 -25.90 2.43 5.87
CA LEU A 173 -26.17 1.15 5.18
C LEU A 173 -24.87 0.44 4.81
N THR A 174 -23.91 1.18 4.26
CA THR A 174 -22.58 0.65 3.93
C THR A 174 -21.91 0.04 5.14
N LEU A 175 -21.80 0.77 6.25
CA LEU A 175 -21.19 0.29 7.48
C LEU A 175 -21.93 -0.91 8.09
N SER A 176 -23.26 -0.94 7.98
CA SER A 176 -24.08 -2.08 8.38
C SER A 176 -23.76 -3.32 7.54
N ALA A 177 -23.78 -3.18 6.20
CA ALA A 177 -23.55 -4.27 5.26
C ALA A 177 -22.09 -4.77 5.27
N MET A 178 -21.10 -3.88 5.53
CA MET A 178 -19.70 -4.27 5.75
C MET A 178 -19.53 -5.15 6.99
N ARG A 179 -20.28 -4.88 8.05
CA ARG A 179 -20.22 -5.66 9.28
C ARG A 179 -20.96 -6.99 9.15
N PHE A 180 -22.20 -6.92 8.67
CA PHE A 180 -23.11 -8.05 8.53
C PHE A 180 -23.69 -8.03 7.12
N PHE A 181 -23.27 -8.99 6.28
CA PHE A 181 -23.75 -9.03 4.91
C PHE A 181 -25.28 -9.12 4.85
N ASP A 182 -25.85 -8.23 4.06
CA ASP A 182 -27.29 -8.15 3.80
C ASP A 182 -27.51 -7.91 2.31
N VAL A 183 -28.08 -8.89 1.63
CA VAL A 183 -28.30 -8.84 0.19
C VAL A 183 -29.26 -7.74 -0.25
N ALA A 184 -30.24 -7.38 0.59
CA ALA A 184 -31.18 -6.29 0.29
C ALA A 184 -30.47 -4.92 0.32
N LYS A 185 -29.67 -4.65 1.36
CA LYS A 185 -28.84 -3.44 1.44
C LYS A 185 -27.84 -3.38 0.29
N TYR A 186 -27.27 -4.52 -0.08
CA TYR A 186 -26.34 -4.60 -1.20
C TYR A 186 -27.00 -4.27 -2.54
N ARG A 187 -28.25 -4.74 -2.79
CA ARG A 187 -29.03 -4.36 -3.97
C ARG A 187 -29.34 -2.87 -4.02
N ILE A 188 -29.70 -2.27 -2.88
CA ILE A 188 -29.92 -0.83 -2.78
C ILE A 188 -28.64 -0.06 -3.16
N LEU A 189 -27.46 -0.50 -2.71
CA LEU A 189 -26.18 0.13 -3.10
C LEU A 189 -25.92 0.00 -4.60
N ILE A 190 -26.22 -1.14 -5.23
CA ILE A 190 -26.11 -1.32 -6.69
C ILE A 190 -27.01 -0.32 -7.42
N ASP A 191 -28.26 -0.23 -7.03
CA ASP A 191 -29.24 0.63 -7.70
C ASP A 191 -28.86 2.12 -7.56
N LEU A 192 -28.33 2.53 -6.41
CA LEU A 192 -27.86 3.89 -6.15
C LEU A 192 -26.56 4.27 -6.89
N CYS A 193 -25.80 3.30 -7.38
CA CYS A 193 -24.64 3.58 -8.26
C CYS A 193 -25.07 4.22 -9.60
N LEU A 194 -26.35 4.14 -9.97
CA LEU A 194 -26.92 4.78 -11.15
C LEU A 194 -27.64 6.12 -10.85
N SER A 195 -27.54 6.60 -9.62
CA SER A 195 -28.15 7.88 -9.23
C SER A 195 -27.61 9.06 -10.06
N SER A 196 -28.48 9.98 -10.44
CA SER A 196 -28.09 11.24 -11.10
C SER A 196 -27.33 12.17 -10.15
N ASP A 197 -27.55 12.06 -8.84
CA ASP A 197 -26.85 12.85 -7.85
C ASP A 197 -25.44 12.28 -7.60
N VAL A 198 -24.42 13.13 -7.82
CA VAL A 198 -23.01 12.73 -7.74
C VAL A 198 -22.61 12.31 -6.32
N MET A 199 -23.10 13.01 -5.29
CA MET A 199 -22.70 12.71 -3.90
C MET A 199 -23.28 11.38 -3.44
N LEU A 200 -24.51 11.10 -3.83
CA LEU A 200 -25.19 9.85 -3.51
C LEU A 200 -24.57 8.68 -4.27
N ARG A 201 -24.33 8.86 -5.59
CA ARG A 201 -23.70 7.87 -6.45
C ARG A 201 -22.31 7.47 -5.95
N VAL A 202 -21.46 8.44 -5.62
CA VAL A 202 -20.11 8.20 -5.07
C VAL A 202 -20.18 7.38 -3.78
N ARG A 203 -21.06 7.75 -2.84
CA ARG A 203 -21.17 7.02 -1.57
C ARG A 203 -21.67 5.59 -1.77
N ALA A 204 -22.61 5.40 -2.67
CA ALA A 204 -23.13 4.09 -3.04
C ALA A 204 -22.04 3.22 -3.70
N MET A 205 -21.27 3.79 -4.63
CA MET A 205 -20.18 3.09 -5.32
C MET A 205 -19.05 2.67 -4.35
N VAL A 206 -18.59 3.58 -3.50
CA VAL A 206 -17.59 3.25 -2.47
C VAL A 206 -18.14 2.19 -1.52
N GLY A 207 -19.40 2.34 -1.09
CA GLY A 207 -20.08 1.37 -0.24
C GLY A 207 -20.20 0.00 -0.87
N LEU A 208 -20.65 -0.05 -2.13
CA LEU A 208 -20.75 -1.26 -2.94
C LEU A 208 -19.41 -2.01 -2.99
N ILE A 209 -18.33 -1.29 -3.32
CA ILE A 209 -17.00 -1.87 -3.44
C ILE A 209 -16.51 -2.38 -2.09
N PHE A 210 -16.64 -1.62 -1.01
CA PHE A 210 -16.18 -2.08 0.31
C PHE A 210 -16.94 -3.31 0.80
N VAL A 211 -18.26 -3.34 0.62
CA VAL A 211 -19.07 -4.53 0.96
C VAL A 211 -18.68 -5.71 0.08
N HIS A 212 -18.42 -5.48 -1.22
CA HIS A 212 -18.00 -6.53 -2.14
C HIS A 212 -16.64 -7.13 -1.76
N LEU A 213 -15.63 -6.29 -1.48
CA LEU A 213 -14.30 -6.75 -1.05
C LEU A 213 -14.35 -7.63 0.21
N ILE A 214 -15.22 -7.27 1.15
CA ILE A 214 -15.37 -8.01 2.42
C ILE A 214 -16.12 -9.33 2.23
N HIS A 215 -17.13 -9.34 1.35
CA HIS A 215 -18.11 -10.42 1.23
C HIS A 215 -18.18 -11.05 -0.16
N ALA A 216 -17.12 -10.96 -0.99
CA ALA A 216 -17.10 -11.50 -2.35
C ALA A 216 -17.53 -12.98 -2.42
N GLU A 217 -17.10 -13.77 -1.42
CA GLU A 217 -17.45 -15.18 -1.30
C GLU A 217 -18.96 -15.41 -1.07
N HIS A 218 -19.66 -14.46 -0.44
CA HIS A 218 -21.11 -14.53 -0.27
C HIS A 218 -21.85 -14.14 -1.54
N VAL A 219 -21.42 -13.06 -2.20
CA VAL A 219 -22.09 -12.48 -3.38
C VAL A 219 -22.24 -13.49 -4.50
N LYS A 220 -21.26 -14.36 -4.73
CA LYS A 220 -21.29 -15.38 -5.78
C LYS A 220 -22.50 -16.36 -5.69
N PHE A 221 -23.12 -16.49 -4.53
CA PHE A 221 -24.26 -17.38 -4.33
C PHE A 221 -25.62 -16.73 -4.64
N TYR A 222 -25.66 -15.44 -4.97
CA TYR A 222 -26.87 -14.69 -5.33
C TYR A 222 -26.87 -14.33 -6.82
N PRO A 223 -27.44 -15.20 -7.70
CA PRO A 223 -27.38 -15.01 -9.15
C PRO A 223 -28.00 -13.70 -9.65
N ASP A 224 -29.06 -13.25 -8.99
CA ASP A 224 -29.71 -11.97 -9.31
C ASP A 224 -28.81 -10.77 -9.03
N VAL A 225 -28.05 -10.82 -7.94
CA VAL A 225 -27.06 -9.79 -7.61
C VAL A 225 -25.89 -9.80 -8.60
N VAL A 226 -25.39 -10.98 -8.96
CA VAL A 226 -24.32 -11.12 -9.97
C VAL A 226 -24.79 -10.54 -11.31
N SER A 227 -26.03 -10.83 -11.72
CA SER A 227 -26.60 -10.27 -12.96
C SER A 227 -26.76 -8.74 -12.90
N ARG A 228 -27.18 -8.17 -11.76
CA ARG A 228 -27.26 -6.72 -11.56
C ARG A 228 -25.87 -6.06 -11.61
N LEU A 229 -24.86 -6.68 -11.01
CA LEU A 229 -23.46 -6.20 -11.08
C LEU A 229 -22.94 -6.20 -12.52
N GLN A 230 -23.25 -7.23 -13.30
CA GLN A 230 -22.89 -7.28 -14.73
C GLN A 230 -23.55 -6.14 -15.50
N LEU A 231 -24.86 -5.93 -15.31
CA LEU A 231 -25.57 -4.80 -15.93
C LEU A 231 -25.01 -3.44 -15.51
N LEU A 232 -24.62 -3.29 -14.25
CA LEU A 232 -23.96 -2.07 -13.76
C LEU A 232 -22.59 -1.87 -14.43
N SER A 233 -21.85 -2.96 -14.63
CA SER A 233 -20.54 -2.92 -15.32
C SER A 233 -20.64 -2.47 -16.77
N ASP A 234 -21.79 -2.73 -17.43
CA ASP A 234 -22.07 -2.32 -18.79
C ASP A 234 -22.64 -0.89 -18.88
N ALA A 235 -22.95 -0.25 -17.74
CA ALA A 235 -23.52 1.09 -17.73
C ALA A 235 -22.50 2.15 -18.23
N ALA A 236 -23.00 3.11 -18.99
CA ALA A 236 -22.18 4.17 -19.58
C ALA A 236 -21.49 5.00 -18.48
N GLY A 237 -20.17 5.13 -18.57
CA GLY A 237 -19.36 5.90 -17.64
C GLY A 237 -18.91 5.13 -16.39
N PHE A 238 -19.53 4.00 -16.07
CA PHE A 238 -19.21 3.24 -14.85
C PHE A 238 -17.75 2.76 -14.82
N ARG A 239 -17.22 2.33 -15.97
CA ARG A 239 -15.79 1.94 -16.08
C ARG A 239 -14.86 3.07 -15.66
N GLN A 240 -15.05 4.28 -16.19
CA GLN A 240 -14.23 5.44 -15.87
C GLN A 240 -14.34 5.80 -14.38
N GLU A 241 -15.53 5.68 -13.81
CA GLU A 241 -15.76 5.93 -12.38
C GLU A 241 -15.06 4.88 -11.49
N ILE A 242 -15.06 3.60 -11.88
CA ILE A 242 -14.31 2.53 -11.19
C ILE A 242 -12.79 2.73 -11.32
N GLU A 243 -12.28 3.16 -12.47
CA GLU A 243 -10.87 3.51 -12.63
C GLU A 243 -10.45 4.64 -11.71
N LEU A 244 -11.28 5.70 -11.61
CA LEU A 244 -11.04 6.80 -10.66
C LEU A 244 -11.08 6.32 -9.21
N LEU A 245 -12.02 5.44 -8.87
CA LEU A 245 -12.11 4.86 -7.54
C LEU A 245 -10.86 4.03 -7.22
N GLN A 246 -10.42 3.15 -8.12
CA GLN A 246 -9.22 2.35 -7.93
C GLN A 246 -7.98 3.23 -7.71
N ALA A 247 -7.83 4.28 -8.52
CA ALA A 247 -6.74 5.24 -8.36
C ALA A 247 -6.79 5.94 -6.99
N GLN A 248 -7.98 6.37 -6.55
CA GLN A 248 -8.16 7.04 -5.27
C GLN A 248 -7.91 6.09 -4.08
N LEU A 249 -8.26 4.81 -4.19
CA LEU A 249 -7.96 3.81 -3.16
C LEU A 249 -6.45 3.64 -2.98
N PHE A 250 -5.68 3.52 -4.07
CA PHE A 250 -4.23 3.42 -4.00
C PHE A 250 -3.59 4.67 -3.37
N LEU A 251 -3.99 5.87 -3.80
CA LEU A 251 -3.51 7.12 -3.21
C LEU A 251 -3.83 7.23 -1.72
N THR A 252 -4.97 6.69 -1.31
CA THR A 252 -5.39 6.71 0.11
C THR A 252 -4.57 5.73 0.96
N LEU A 253 -4.20 4.57 0.43
CA LEU A 253 -3.32 3.62 1.13
C LEU A 253 -1.91 4.19 1.35
N GLU A 254 -1.42 5.03 0.44
CA GLU A 254 -0.13 5.70 0.56
C GLU A 254 -0.10 6.85 1.59
N THR A 255 -1.27 7.25 2.12
CA THR A 255 -1.38 8.40 3.05
C THR A 255 -0.41 8.32 4.24
N GLN A 256 -0.23 7.15 4.85
CA GLN A 256 0.68 6.99 5.98
C GLN A 256 2.14 7.18 5.59
N ARG A 257 2.54 6.69 4.41
CA ARG A 257 3.90 6.85 3.89
C ARG A 257 4.18 8.31 3.56
N ILE A 258 3.22 8.97 2.92
CA ILE A 258 3.29 10.40 2.62
C ILE A 258 3.43 11.23 3.91
N GLU A 259 2.63 10.93 4.94
CA GLU A 259 2.71 11.60 6.25
C GLU A 259 4.08 11.41 6.91
N GLN A 260 4.64 10.19 6.86
CA GLN A 260 5.96 9.91 7.42
C GLN A 260 7.08 10.62 6.65
N GLY A 261 7.02 10.66 5.32
CA GLY A 261 7.97 11.38 4.47
C GLY A 261 7.95 12.89 4.77
N LEU A 262 6.76 13.47 4.86
CA LEU A 262 6.58 14.88 5.23
C LEU A 262 7.19 15.21 6.59
N GLN A 263 6.96 14.37 7.60
CA GLN A 263 7.44 14.61 8.97
C GLN A 263 8.94 14.36 9.12
N LYS A 264 9.49 13.31 8.50
CA LYS A 264 10.88 12.90 8.68
C LYS A 264 11.86 13.62 7.76
N GLU A 265 11.45 13.93 6.54
CA GLU A 265 12.34 14.44 5.50
C GLU A 265 12.13 15.92 5.23
N MET A 266 10.89 16.36 5.01
CA MET A 266 10.61 17.73 4.61
C MET A 266 10.59 18.71 5.79
N MET A 267 9.93 18.37 6.91
CA MET A 267 9.80 19.29 8.06
C MET A 267 11.15 19.65 8.71
N PRO A 268 12.10 18.72 8.90
CA PRO A 268 13.43 19.06 9.41
C PRO A 268 14.20 19.99 8.48
N GLU A 269 14.10 19.78 7.15
CA GLU A 269 14.79 20.60 6.17
C GLU A 269 14.21 22.02 6.10
N VAL A 270 12.88 22.15 6.13
CA VAL A 270 12.18 23.43 6.23
C VAL A 270 12.55 24.15 7.54
N MET A 271 12.54 23.45 8.68
CA MET A 271 12.93 24.02 9.97
C MET A 271 14.40 24.45 10.02
N LYS A 272 15.29 23.65 9.41
CA LYS A 272 16.72 23.97 9.29
C LYS A 272 16.93 25.26 8.50
N ARG A 273 16.21 25.45 7.40
CA ARG A 273 16.25 26.68 6.58
C ARG A 273 15.60 27.88 7.25
N MET A 274 14.48 27.69 7.96
CA MET A 274 13.87 28.78 8.74
C MET A 274 14.78 29.23 9.91
N LYS A 275 15.55 28.31 10.53
CA LYS A 275 16.58 28.65 11.51
C LYS A 275 17.82 29.27 10.85
N GLY A 276 18.18 28.88 9.63
CA GLY A 276 19.30 29.39 8.85
C GLY A 276 19.11 30.81 8.32
N LEU A 277 17.86 31.31 8.23
CA LEU A 277 17.56 32.71 7.90
C LEU A 277 17.99 33.70 9.01
N ARG A 278 18.43 33.20 10.17
CA ARG A 278 18.98 34.01 11.28
C ARG A 278 20.47 33.89 11.54
N LEU A 279 21.19 33.03 10.82
CA LEU A 279 22.65 32.90 10.97
C LEU A 279 23.30 32.61 9.59
N ASN A 280 24.02 33.61 9.07
CA ASN A 280 25.01 33.45 8.03
C ASN A 280 26.09 32.49 8.51
N GLN A 281 26.15 31.26 7.97
CA GLN A 281 27.39 30.53 7.84
C GLN A 281 27.23 29.38 6.83
N THR A 282 28.07 29.42 5.83
CA THR A 282 28.41 28.40 4.85
C THR A 282 28.73 27.06 5.54
N LEU A 283 27.94 26.03 5.31
CA LEU A 283 28.30 24.64 5.58
C LEU A 283 28.20 23.83 4.31
N GLY A 284 29.26 23.12 4.02
CA GLY A 284 29.60 22.47 2.78
C GLY A 284 28.56 21.51 2.22
N LEU A 285 28.32 21.67 0.93
CA LEU A 285 27.44 20.89 0.07
C LEU A 285 27.99 19.49 -0.25
N GLU A 286 29.19 19.13 0.21
CA GLU A 286 29.87 17.88 -0.17
C GLU A 286 29.52 16.67 0.71
N GLU A 287 29.22 16.86 1.99
CA GLU A 287 28.87 15.73 2.88
C GLU A 287 27.46 15.13 2.69
N LEU A 288 26.61 15.78 1.90
CA LEU A 288 25.25 15.28 1.61
C LEU A 288 25.15 14.49 0.29
N LYS A 289 26.19 14.50 -0.53
CA LYS A 289 26.21 13.77 -1.81
C LYS A 289 26.35 12.25 -1.63
N ASP A 290 26.98 11.80 -0.54
CA ASP A 290 27.32 10.39 -0.36
C ASP A 290 26.22 9.52 0.29
N LYS A 291 25.10 10.09 0.70
CA LYS A 291 24.04 9.32 1.40
C LYS A 291 22.74 9.11 0.61
N LEU A 292 22.64 9.59 -0.59
CA LEU A 292 21.51 9.33 -1.48
C LEU A 292 22.05 8.83 -2.81
N SER A 293 22.21 7.54 -2.92
CA SER A 293 22.40 6.86 -4.19
C SER A 293 21.10 6.95 -5.03
N GLU A 294 20.76 8.14 -5.53
CA GLU A 294 19.83 8.35 -6.64
C GLU A 294 20.44 7.75 -7.94
N ALA A 295 21.67 7.27 -7.88
CA ALA A 295 22.38 6.62 -8.99
C ALA A 295 21.73 5.31 -9.49
N ASP A 296 20.74 4.79 -8.80
CA ASP A 296 20.10 3.52 -9.16
C ASP A 296 18.89 3.65 -10.10
N LEU A 297 18.31 4.85 -10.25
CA LEU A 297 17.20 5.06 -11.18
C LEU A 297 17.72 5.35 -12.61
N ASN A 298 16.95 4.89 -13.60
CA ASN A 298 17.27 5.19 -14.98
C ASN A 298 17.11 6.70 -15.26
N PRO A 299 18.17 7.41 -15.74
CA PRO A 299 18.09 8.85 -16.03
C PRO A 299 17.00 9.22 -17.05
N GLU A 300 16.60 8.29 -17.92
CA GLU A 300 15.52 8.49 -18.91
C GLU A 300 14.12 8.57 -18.27
N TRP A 301 13.99 8.27 -16.96
CA TRP A 301 12.72 8.37 -16.23
C TRP A 301 12.50 9.75 -15.58
N GLU A 302 13.50 10.61 -15.60
CA GLU A 302 13.40 11.98 -15.10
C GLU A 302 12.97 12.94 -16.22
N GLU A 303 11.80 13.54 -16.03
CA GLU A 303 11.27 14.57 -16.92
C GLU A 303 11.74 15.97 -16.50
N ASP A 304 12.96 16.37 -16.54
CA ASP A 304 13.52 17.71 -16.33
C ASP A 304 14.57 17.86 -15.22
N GLY A 305 15.58 18.65 -15.57
CA GLY A 305 16.80 18.91 -14.85
C GLY A 305 16.66 19.27 -13.36
N THR A 306 17.64 18.86 -12.60
CA THR A 306 17.79 18.87 -11.14
C THR A 306 17.38 20.19 -10.45
N PRO A 307 16.18 20.27 -9.85
CA PRO A 307 15.85 21.34 -8.93
C PRO A 307 16.57 21.16 -7.59
N SER A 308 16.79 22.24 -6.84
CA SER A 308 17.24 22.12 -5.45
C SER A 308 16.32 21.15 -4.68
N LYS A 309 16.85 20.30 -3.79
CA LYS A 309 16.08 19.28 -3.04
C LYS A 309 14.75 19.81 -2.49
N LEU A 310 14.70 21.04 -2.01
CA LEU A 310 13.47 21.65 -1.52
C LEU A 310 12.47 21.99 -2.65
N ALA A 311 12.94 22.43 -3.81
CA ALA A 311 12.07 22.67 -4.96
C ALA A 311 11.53 21.34 -5.51
N GLY A 312 12.33 20.27 -5.47
CA GLY A 312 11.89 18.91 -5.76
C GLY A 312 10.76 18.45 -4.82
N TYR A 313 10.94 18.58 -3.50
CA TYR A 313 9.90 18.24 -2.52
C TYR A 313 8.63 19.08 -2.66
N LEU A 314 8.74 20.37 -2.93
CA LEU A 314 7.58 21.24 -3.15
C LEU A 314 6.82 20.88 -4.43
N ARG A 315 7.54 20.48 -5.49
CA ARG A 315 6.94 20.00 -6.74
C ARG A 315 6.25 18.65 -6.53
N GLU A 316 6.91 17.70 -5.90
CA GLU A 316 6.34 16.39 -5.53
C GLU A 316 5.09 16.57 -4.64
N PHE A 317 5.14 17.48 -3.67
CA PHE A 317 4.01 17.84 -2.82
C PHE A 317 2.83 18.38 -3.64
N ALA A 318 3.09 19.31 -4.54
CA ALA A 318 2.05 19.89 -5.40
C ALA A 318 1.45 18.83 -6.34
N GLU A 319 2.27 17.94 -6.89
CA GLU A 319 1.82 16.83 -7.75
C GLU A 319 0.97 15.82 -6.97
N LEU A 320 1.38 15.42 -5.77
CA LEU A 320 0.62 14.54 -4.90
C LEU A 320 -0.74 15.15 -4.53
N GLN A 321 -0.76 16.45 -4.24
CA GLN A 321 -2.00 17.18 -3.95
C GLN A 321 -2.93 17.24 -5.18
N GLN A 322 -2.39 17.50 -6.37
CA GLN A 322 -3.18 17.50 -7.61
C GLN A 322 -3.74 16.12 -7.94
N ARG A 323 -2.99 15.06 -7.66
CA ARG A 323 -3.44 13.67 -7.84
C ARG A 323 -4.53 13.28 -6.83
N GLY A 324 -4.65 13.98 -5.71
CA GLY A 324 -5.67 13.72 -4.68
C GLY A 324 -5.19 12.95 -3.48
N ALA A 325 -3.87 12.89 -3.24
CA ALA A 325 -3.31 12.33 -2.03
C ALA A 325 -3.74 13.12 -0.78
N ASP A 326 -3.84 12.45 0.37
CA ASP A 326 -4.20 13.08 1.63
C ASP A 326 -2.96 13.66 2.34
N MET A 327 -2.75 14.96 2.15
CA MET A 327 -1.63 15.70 2.72
C MET A 327 -1.91 16.25 4.13
N TYR A 328 -3.15 16.19 4.56
CA TYR A 328 -3.61 16.94 5.74
C TYR A 328 -3.96 16.07 6.95
N MET A 329 -3.82 14.73 6.83
CA MET A 329 -4.24 13.80 7.89
C MET A 329 -3.57 14.11 9.24
N GLY A 330 -2.26 14.30 9.27
CA GLY A 330 -1.50 14.59 10.49
C GLY A 330 -1.93 15.91 11.17
N THR A 331 -2.19 16.93 10.36
CA THR A 331 -2.62 18.26 10.86
C THR A 331 -4.00 18.18 11.53
N PHE A 332 -4.96 17.53 10.88
CA PHE A 332 -6.33 17.45 11.39
C PHE A 332 -6.56 16.38 12.45
N LYS A 333 -5.65 15.41 12.62
CA LYS A 333 -5.73 14.37 13.65
C LYS A 333 -5.90 14.97 15.05
N MET A 334 -5.03 15.90 15.42
CA MET A 334 -5.08 16.57 16.74
C MET A 334 -6.38 17.34 16.95
N LEU A 335 -6.90 17.99 15.91
CA LEU A 335 -8.15 18.74 15.97
C LEU A 335 -9.34 17.84 16.19
N LYS A 336 -9.41 16.72 15.46
CA LYS A 336 -10.51 15.75 15.60
C LYS A 336 -10.58 15.12 17.00
N GLN A 337 -9.46 14.93 17.66
CA GLN A 337 -9.42 14.44 19.04
C GLN A 337 -9.90 15.47 20.08
N ARG A 338 -9.79 16.76 19.74
CA ARG A 338 -10.12 17.86 20.65
C ARG A 338 -11.61 18.16 20.70
N PHE A 339 -12.34 17.97 19.59
CA PHE A 339 -13.74 18.38 19.49
C PHE A 339 -14.71 17.22 19.76
N PRO A 340 -15.69 17.40 20.70
CA PRO A 340 -16.74 16.41 20.95
C PRO A 340 -17.56 16.03 19.70
N PHE A 341 -17.64 16.93 18.73
CA PHE A 341 -18.26 16.70 17.42
C PHE A 341 -17.84 15.35 16.81
N PHE A 342 -16.56 15.00 16.87
CA PHE A 342 -16.02 13.78 16.29
C PHE A 342 -16.18 12.53 17.18
N SER A 343 -16.81 12.65 18.35
CA SER A 343 -17.22 11.48 19.15
C SER A 343 -18.51 10.83 18.63
N VAL A 344 -19.23 11.49 17.75
CA VAL A 344 -20.46 11.02 17.10
C VAL A 344 -20.14 10.47 15.72
N ALA A 345 -20.42 9.18 15.47
CA ALA A 345 -20.09 8.54 14.19
C ALA A 345 -20.79 9.18 12.99
N ALA A 346 -22.06 9.59 13.14
CA ALA A 346 -22.82 10.25 12.09
C ALA A 346 -22.13 11.50 11.54
N ASN A 347 -21.47 12.28 12.41
CA ASN A 347 -20.80 13.52 12.04
C ASN A 347 -19.58 13.34 11.10
N TRP A 348 -19.02 12.13 11.03
CA TRP A 348 -17.94 11.82 10.09
C TRP A 348 -18.43 11.62 8.66
N PHE A 349 -19.70 11.27 8.50
CA PHE A 349 -20.32 10.96 7.21
C PHE A 349 -21.31 12.02 6.74
N TRP A 350 -21.60 13.02 7.58
CA TRP A 350 -22.46 14.12 7.21
C TRP A 350 -21.77 15.00 6.14
N PRO A 351 -22.38 15.21 4.97
CA PRO A 351 -21.82 16.12 3.97
C PRO A 351 -21.63 17.50 4.56
N PHE A 352 -20.53 18.16 4.19
CA PHE A 352 -20.25 19.46 4.75
C PHE A 352 -21.33 20.49 4.40
N THR A 353 -21.86 21.15 5.41
CA THR A 353 -22.77 22.29 5.27
C THR A 353 -22.55 23.30 6.39
N PHE A 354 -22.55 24.55 6.05
CA PHE A 354 -22.51 25.64 7.06
C PHE A 354 -23.79 25.69 7.92
N ARG A 355 -24.90 25.03 7.49
CA ARG A 355 -26.16 24.96 8.24
C ARG A 355 -26.11 23.95 9.41
N HIS A 356 -25.05 23.13 9.50
CA HIS A 356 -24.93 22.15 10.59
C HIS A 356 -25.04 22.87 11.96
N PRO A 357 -25.86 22.37 12.90
CA PRO A 357 -26.14 23.07 14.17
C PRO A 357 -24.90 23.33 15.00
N ASP A 358 -23.92 22.43 14.97
CA ASP A 358 -22.68 22.51 15.78
C ASP A 358 -21.64 23.50 15.20
N ILE A 359 -21.84 24.05 13.98
CA ILE A 359 -20.96 25.08 13.46
C ILE A 359 -21.30 26.42 14.11
N PRO A 360 -20.34 27.09 14.77
CA PRO A 360 -20.55 28.39 15.38
C PRO A 360 -20.94 29.47 14.39
N ALA A 361 -21.80 30.42 14.82
CA ALA A 361 -22.29 31.50 13.99
C ALA A 361 -21.18 32.35 13.38
N ASP A 362 -20.09 32.58 14.13
CA ASP A 362 -18.94 33.35 13.67
C ASP A 362 -18.19 32.65 12.50
N ALA A 363 -18.15 31.31 12.50
CA ALA A 363 -17.58 30.57 11.38
C ALA A 363 -18.50 30.58 10.15
N ARG A 364 -19.82 30.49 10.37
CA ARG A 364 -20.83 30.52 9.26
C ARG A 364 -20.78 31.81 8.44
N ASN A 365 -20.59 32.92 9.11
CA ASN A 365 -20.69 34.26 8.52
C ASN A 365 -19.33 34.83 8.11
N ASN A 366 -18.24 34.08 8.24
CA ASN A 366 -16.90 34.58 7.94
C ASN A 366 -16.53 34.36 6.47
N PRO A 367 -16.40 35.40 5.64
CA PRO A 367 -16.08 35.26 4.21
C PRO A 367 -14.73 34.57 3.97
N THR A 368 -13.74 34.79 4.84
CA THR A 368 -12.40 34.19 4.72
C THR A 368 -12.45 32.71 4.95
N ILE A 369 -13.22 32.24 5.94
CA ILE A 369 -13.43 30.81 6.19
C ILE A 369 -14.12 30.14 4.99
N ASN A 370 -15.15 30.80 4.44
CA ASN A 370 -15.86 30.36 3.26
C ASN A 370 -14.93 30.19 2.06
N LEU A 371 -14.07 31.17 1.80
CA LEU A 371 -13.10 31.13 0.71
C LEU A 371 -12.08 30.01 0.89
N LEU A 372 -11.53 29.85 2.09
CA LEU A 372 -10.56 28.81 2.41
C LEU A 372 -11.13 27.39 2.23
N ILE A 373 -12.36 27.17 2.71
CA ILE A 373 -13.01 25.85 2.59
C ILE A 373 -13.31 25.51 1.13
N ARG A 374 -13.66 26.49 0.30
CA ARG A 374 -13.92 26.28 -1.14
C ARG A 374 -12.65 26.06 -1.94
N GLY A 375 -11.57 26.77 -1.62
CA GLY A 375 -10.30 26.67 -2.33
C GLY A 375 -9.43 25.46 -1.93
N ALA A 376 -9.68 24.86 -0.77
CA ALA A 376 -8.87 23.76 -0.27
C ALA A 376 -9.46 22.39 -0.63
N ALA A 377 -8.59 21.47 -1.04
CA ALA A 377 -8.95 20.07 -1.32
C ALA A 377 -9.17 19.27 -0.03
N LEU A 378 -10.06 19.75 0.85
CA LEU A 378 -10.37 19.15 2.15
C LEU A 378 -11.55 18.17 2.06
N CYS A 379 -11.49 17.07 2.79
CA CYS A 379 -12.65 16.21 2.99
C CYS A 379 -13.66 16.86 3.95
N ASP A 380 -14.91 16.40 3.94
CA ASP A 380 -16.00 17.01 4.72
C ASP A 380 -15.68 17.09 6.22
N SER A 381 -15.10 16.05 6.81
CA SER A 381 -14.71 16.04 8.21
C SER A 381 -13.62 17.07 8.55
N ASP A 382 -12.76 17.44 7.59
CA ASP A 382 -11.74 18.48 7.81
C ASP A 382 -12.31 19.87 7.70
N LYS A 383 -13.26 20.08 6.78
CA LYS A 383 -14.01 21.34 6.69
C LYS A 383 -14.71 21.62 8.01
N TYR A 384 -15.34 20.62 8.63
CA TYR A 384 -15.90 20.74 9.98
C TYR A 384 -14.82 21.06 11.03
N SER A 385 -13.70 20.35 11.04
CA SER A 385 -12.59 20.61 11.96
C SER A 385 -12.08 22.04 11.84
N PHE A 386 -11.97 22.53 10.61
CA PHE A 386 -11.51 23.89 10.32
C PHE A 386 -12.49 24.95 10.85
N CYS A 387 -13.80 24.78 10.62
CA CYS A 387 -14.82 25.68 11.13
C CYS A 387 -14.83 25.75 12.67
N LEU A 388 -14.74 24.59 13.31
CA LEU A 388 -14.71 24.48 14.78
C LEU A 388 -13.45 25.10 15.37
N MET A 389 -12.29 24.97 14.72
CA MET A 389 -11.04 25.60 15.14
C MET A 389 -11.07 27.12 14.94
N ALA A 390 -11.53 27.57 13.80
CA ALA A 390 -11.53 28.99 13.43
C ALA A 390 -12.36 29.86 14.40
N SER A 391 -13.42 29.29 14.97
CA SER A 391 -14.24 29.95 15.99
C SER A 391 -13.53 30.12 17.34
N MET A 392 -12.46 29.39 17.61
CA MET A 392 -11.67 29.52 18.86
C MET A 392 -10.52 30.53 18.73
N LEU A 393 -10.21 30.99 17.53
CA LEU A 393 -9.16 31.96 17.31
C LEU A 393 -9.68 33.39 17.54
N PRO A 394 -8.94 34.24 18.26
CA PRO A 394 -9.32 35.65 18.40
C PRO A 394 -9.47 36.30 17.02
N GLY A 395 -10.52 37.11 16.82
CA GLY A 395 -10.91 37.67 15.52
C GLY A 395 -9.81 38.45 14.75
N ASN A 396 -8.71 38.81 15.42
CA ASN A 396 -7.56 39.54 14.83
C ASN A 396 -6.46 38.60 14.30
N VAL A 397 -6.51 37.31 14.50
CA VAL A 397 -5.44 36.37 14.07
C VAL A 397 -5.52 36.08 12.57
N MET A 398 -6.67 36.25 11.94
CA MET A 398 -6.83 36.16 10.48
C MET A 398 -6.71 37.59 9.86
N GLY A 399 -5.56 38.22 10.06
CA GLY A 399 -5.32 39.60 9.60
C GLY A 399 -5.36 39.74 8.07
N GLU A 400 -5.51 40.98 7.64
CA GLU A 400 -5.55 41.44 6.23
C GLU A 400 -4.41 40.88 5.36
N GLY A 401 -3.23 40.65 5.94
CA GLY A 401 -2.08 40.06 5.23
C GLY A 401 -2.25 38.60 4.82
N LEU A 402 -3.08 37.81 5.53
CA LEU A 402 -3.40 36.42 5.12
C LEU A 402 -4.45 36.45 4.01
N LYS A 403 -5.41 37.37 4.08
CA LYS A 403 -6.40 37.59 3.02
C LYS A 403 -5.73 37.95 1.71
N GLN A 404 -4.74 38.86 1.76
CA GLN A 404 -4.02 39.36 0.58
C GLN A 404 -3.15 38.25 -0.04
N LYS A 405 -2.41 37.50 0.76
CA LYS A 405 -1.61 36.35 0.28
C LYS A 405 -2.47 35.23 -0.30
N LEU A 406 -3.68 35.00 0.23
CA LEU A 406 -4.62 34.03 -0.33
C LEU A 406 -5.22 34.50 -1.65
N ALA A 407 -5.59 35.79 -1.74
CA ALA A 407 -6.07 36.40 -2.98
C ALA A 407 -5.01 36.37 -4.08
N GLU A 408 -3.75 36.61 -3.74
CA GLU A 408 -2.59 36.52 -4.66
C GLU A 408 -2.36 35.03 -5.11
N ALA A 409 -2.47 34.09 -4.20
CA ALA A 409 -2.32 32.66 -4.52
C ALA A 409 -3.46 32.08 -5.37
N MET A 410 -4.63 32.72 -5.33
CA MET A 410 -5.84 32.33 -6.10
C MET A 410 -6.04 33.09 -7.41
N GLY A 411 -5.05 33.84 -7.89
CA GLY A 411 -5.08 34.49 -9.21
C GLY A 411 -5.54 35.95 -9.24
N GLY A 412 -5.46 36.68 -8.15
CA GLY A 412 -5.34 38.14 -8.18
C GLY A 412 -6.61 38.97 -8.43
N ASP A 413 -7.81 38.42 -8.37
CA ASP A 413 -9.03 39.22 -8.51
C ASP A 413 -9.66 39.54 -7.14
N ALA A 414 -9.21 40.65 -6.56
CA ALA A 414 -9.68 41.15 -5.26
C ALA A 414 -11.10 41.73 -5.27
N SER A 415 -11.80 41.73 -6.42
CA SER A 415 -13.16 42.29 -6.57
C SER A 415 -14.29 41.32 -6.18
N LEU A 416 -13.98 40.09 -5.74
CA LEU A 416 -14.96 39.06 -5.38
C LEU A 416 -15.51 39.18 -3.94
N GLY A 417 -15.49 40.37 -3.34
CA GLY A 417 -15.62 40.55 -1.88
C GLY A 417 -16.99 40.93 -1.32
N THR A 418 -18.07 41.11 -2.06
CA THR A 418 -19.29 41.72 -1.48
C THR A 418 -20.64 41.07 -1.81
N GLU A 419 -20.68 39.99 -2.56
CA GLU A 419 -21.93 39.25 -2.76
C GLU A 419 -22.05 38.05 -1.78
N PRO A 420 -23.25 37.79 -1.23
CA PRO A 420 -23.43 36.61 -0.36
C PRO A 420 -23.39 35.32 -1.20
N TRP A 421 -22.18 34.78 -1.36
CA TRP A 421 -21.88 33.52 -2.06
C TRP A 421 -22.50 32.27 -1.40
N ALA A 422 -23.33 32.48 -0.40
CA ALA A 422 -23.94 31.42 0.41
C ALA A 422 -24.89 30.48 -0.37
N ASN A 423 -25.27 30.79 -1.60
CA ASN A 423 -26.37 30.13 -2.29
C ASN A 423 -26.03 29.55 -3.69
N GLN A 424 -24.78 29.57 -4.14
CA GLN A 424 -24.45 28.81 -5.35
C GLN A 424 -23.85 27.47 -4.98
N PRO A 425 -24.54 26.34 -5.15
CA PRO A 425 -23.92 25.03 -5.11
C PRO A 425 -22.92 24.99 -6.27
N THR A 426 -21.63 24.97 -5.96
CA THR A 426 -20.63 24.61 -6.96
C THR A 426 -20.90 23.15 -7.29
N GLU A 427 -21.30 22.82 -8.51
CA GLU A 427 -21.50 21.44 -8.94
C GLU A 427 -20.21 20.68 -8.69
N MET A 428 -20.23 19.77 -7.71
CA MET A 428 -19.09 18.97 -7.32
C MET A 428 -18.87 17.88 -8.38
N THR A 429 -17.67 17.82 -8.94
CA THR A 429 -17.33 16.75 -9.89
C THR A 429 -17.29 15.39 -9.18
N PHE A 430 -17.49 14.32 -9.94
CA PHE A 430 -17.38 12.94 -9.40
C PHE A 430 -16.03 12.70 -8.72
N LYS A 431 -14.94 13.14 -9.33
CA LYS A 431 -13.58 12.99 -8.79
C LYS A 431 -13.40 13.71 -7.44
N GLU A 432 -13.93 14.91 -7.30
CA GLU A 432 -13.85 15.69 -6.04
C GLU A 432 -14.69 15.05 -4.93
N ALA A 433 -15.92 14.62 -5.24
CA ALA A 433 -16.80 13.93 -4.32
C ALA A 433 -16.17 12.61 -3.85
N LEU A 434 -15.61 11.84 -4.79
CA LEU A 434 -14.93 10.58 -4.52
C LEU A 434 -13.73 10.76 -3.59
N ARG A 435 -12.85 11.70 -3.93
CA ARG A 435 -11.70 12.03 -3.09
C ARG A 435 -12.12 12.41 -1.67
N SER A 436 -13.05 13.36 -1.55
CA SER A 436 -13.54 13.83 -0.25
C SER A 436 -14.11 12.68 0.58
N TYR A 437 -14.94 11.83 -0.02
CA TYR A 437 -15.59 10.75 0.70
C TYR A 437 -14.63 9.62 1.10
N VAL A 438 -13.75 9.18 0.20
CA VAL A 438 -12.76 8.11 0.50
C VAL A 438 -11.77 8.56 1.56
N GLN A 439 -11.24 9.79 1.48
CA GLN A 439 -10.37 10.35 2.51
C GLN A 439 -11.09 10.48 3.86
N GLY A 440 -12.34 10.96 3.87
CA GLY A 440 -13.16 11.04 5.08
C GLY A 440 -13.38 9.68 5.71
N PHE A 441 -13.68 8.65 4.90
CA PHE A 441 -13.88 7.27 5.35
C PHE A 441 -12.58 6.67 5.92
N TYR A 442 -11.45 6.88 5.24
CA TYR A 442 -10.13 6.44 5.72
C TYR A 442 -9.82 7.05 7.11
N ARG A 443 -10.04 8.35 7.27
CA ARG A 443 -9.84 9.04 8.54
C ARG A 443 -10.77 8.52 9.63
N PHE A 444 -12.03 8.24 9.33
CA PHE A 444 -12.95 7.59 10.27
C PHE A 444 -12.39 6.27 10.78
N CYS A 445 -11.95 5.40 9.88
CA CYS A 445 -11.38 4.09 10.24
C CYS A 445 -10.12 4.18 11.11
N HIS A 446 -9.37 5.29 11.05
CA HIS A 446 -8.11 5.46 11.78
C HIS A 446 -8.22 6.35 13.02
N LEU A 447 -9.13 7.31 13.03
CA LEU A 447 -9.17 8.37 14.05
C LEU A 447 -10.41 8.32 14.96
N PHE A 448 -11.50 7.66 14.54
CA PHE A 448 -12.69 7.57 15.38
C PHE A 448 -12.40 6.83 16.67
N VAL A 449 -12.92 7.35 17.79
CA VAL A 449 -12.60 6.83 19.13
C VAL A 449 -13.05 5.36 19.34
N HIS A 450 -14.16 4.97 18.72
CA HIS A 450 -14.69 3.59 18.75
C HIS A 450 -14.55 2.87 17.41
N ARG A 451 -13.47 3.12 16.68
CA ARG A 451 -13.22 2.54 15.34
C ARG A 451 -13.19 1.02 15.30
N GLU A 452 -12.88 0.37 16.43
CA GLU A 452 -12.88 -1.09 16.56
C GLU A 452 -14.27 -1.72 16.44
N ALA A 453 -15.35 -0.93 16.61
CA ALA A 453 -16.71 -1.38 16.38
C ALA A 453 -17.09 -1.44 14.89
N PHE A 454 -16.21 -0.94 14.01
CA PHE A 454 -16.43 -0.85 12.56
C PHE A 454 -15.39 -1.66 11.80
N VAL A 455 -15.80 -2.24 10.69
CA VAL A 455 -14.86 -2.93 9.80
C VAL A 455 -14.00 -1.90 9.08
N ASN A 456 -12.68 -2.10 9.11
CA ASN A 456 -11.76 -1.25 8.35
C ASN A 456 -11.43 -1.91 7.01
N PRO A 457 -12.01 -1.45 5.88
CA PRO A 457 -11.79 -2.06 4.57
C PRO A 457 -10.36 -1.84 4.07
N PHE A 458 -9.68 -0.78 4.50
CA PHE A 458 -8.32 -0.43 4.07
C PHE A 458 -7.23 -1.39 4.59
N LYS A 459 -7.60 -2.43 5.34
CA LYS A 459 -6.71 -3.54 5.72
C LYS A 459 -6.73 -4.70 4.72
N LEU A 460 -7.64 -4.68 3.76
CA LEU A 460 -7.77 -5.69 2.71
C LEU A 460 -6.92 -5.34 1.49
N ASP A 461 -6.72 -6.31 0.62
CA ASP A 461 -6.22 -6.02 -0.71
C ASP A 461 -7.32 -5.25 -1.48
N MET A 462 -6.97 -4.04 -1.90
CA MET A 462 -7.89 -3.11 -2.55
C MET A 462 -7.78 -3.13 -4.07
N PHE A 463 -7.15 -4.14 -4.66
CA PHE A 463 -7.06 -4.24 -6.10
C PHE A 463 -8.32 -4.89 -6.68
N LEU A 464 -9.23 -4.08 -7.21
CA LEU A 464 -10.55 -4.52 -7.67
C LEU A 464 -10.50 -5.51 -8.83
N ALA A 465 -9.43 -5.53 -9.61
CA ALA A 465 -9.25 -6.50 -10.69
C ALA A 465 -9.08 -7.96 -10.18
N ASP A 466 -8.97 -8.19 -8.89
CA ASP A 466 -8.95 -9.54 -8.31
C ASP A 466 -10.36 -10.04 -7.95
N TYR A 467 -11.37 -9.18 -8.12
CA TYR A 467 -12.75 -9.45 -7.67
C TYR A 467 -13.75 -9.37 -8.83
N PRO A 468 -14.29 -10.50 -9.33
CA PRO A 468 -15.35 -10.47 -10.33
C PRO A 468 -16.63 -9.75 -9.82
N PRO A 469 -17.31 -8.98 -10.67
CA PRO A 469 -17.07 -8.77 -12.11
C PRO A 469 -16.19 -7.56 -12.44
N PHE A 470 -15.57 -6.91 -11.45
CA PHE A 470 -14.72 -5.71 -11.65
C PHE A 470 -13.40 -6.02 -12.34
N ASP A 471 -12.96 -7.30 -12.31
CA ASP A 471 -11.79 -7.81 -13.02
C ASP A 471 -11.80 -7.42 -14.50
N SER A 472 -12.94 -7.56 -15.17
CA SER A 472 -13.10 -7.24 -16.59
C SER A 472 -13.02 -5.74 -16.92
N LEU A 473 -13.23 -4.86 -15.93
CA LEU A 473 -13.25 -3.40 -16.11
C LEU A 473 -11.85 -2.78 -16.06
N LEU A 474 -10.91 -3.42 -15.38
CA LEU A 474 -9.60 -2.84 -15.02
C LEU A 474 -8.43 -3.52 -15.75
N VAL A 475 -8.68 -4.18 -16.87
CA VAL A 475 -7.67 -4.94 -17.64
C VAL A 475 -7.03 -4.12 -18.76
N GLU A 476 -7.46 -2.90 -19.02
CA GLU A 476 -6.88 -2.08 -20.08
C GLU A 476 -5.44 -1.71 -19.78
N ASN A 477 -4.55 -1.98 -20.74
CA ASN A 477 -3.12 -1.73 -20.58
C ASN A 477 -2.78 -0.29 -20.24
N ASP A 478 -3.49 0.66 -20.82
CA ASP A 478 -3.28 2.08 -20.55
C ASP A 478 -3.61 2.43 -19.08
N PHE A 479 -4.70 1.89 -18.54
CA PHE A 479 -5.03 2.05 -17.13
C PHE A 479 -4.02 1.37 -16.21
N LEU A 480 -3.70 0.09 -16.48
CA LEU A 480 -2.71 -0.66 -15.70
C LEU A 480 -1.35 0.01 -15.72
N GLY A 481 -0.91 0.50 -16.89
CA GLY A 481 0.36 1.22 -17.04
C GLY A 481 0.40 2.50 -16.20
N ARG A 482 -0.65 3.34 -16.28
CA ARG A 482 -0.73 4.55 -15.44
C ARG A 482 -0.71 4.24 -13.95
N MET A 483 -1.42 3.20 -13.51
CA MET A 483 -1.43 2.79 -12.10
C MET A 483 -0.09 2.22 -11.66
N ALA A 484 0.57 1.42 -12.52
CA ALA A 484 1.89 0.88 -12.26
C ALA A 484 2.95 1.99 -12.16
N ASP A 485 2.91 2.97 -13.07
CA ASP A 485 3.80 4.13 -13.04
C ASP A 485 3.58 4.98 -11.78
N LEU A 486 2.32 5.12 -11.35
CA LEU A 486 1.99 5.79 -10.10
C LEU A 486 2.59 5.04 -8.90
N ALA A 487 2.34 3.74 -8.79
CA ALA A 487 2.88 2.90 -7.73
C ALA A 487 4.43 2.88 -7.74
N PHE A 488 5.04 2.93 -8.94
CA PHE A 488 6.48 3.02 -9.11
C PHE A 488 7.03 4.35 -8.57
N LYS A 489 6.46 5.48 -8.96
CA LYS A 489 6.81 6.82 -8.44
C LYS A 489 6.69 6.86 -6.91
N ASP A 490 5.69 6.19 -6.38
CA ASP A 490 5.44 6.11 -4.94
C ASP A 490 6.30 5.04 -4.23
N LYS A 491 7.27 4.40 -4.92
CA LYS A 491 8.17 3.36 -4.41
C LYS A 491 7.45 2.13 -3.82
N SER A 492 6.20 1.92 -4.22
CA SER A 492 5.38 0.75 -3.86
C SER A 492 5.71 -0.42 -4.80
N TRP A 493 6.96 -0.93 -4.69
CA TRP A 493 7.57 -1.83 -5.67
C TRP A 493 6.77 -3.11 -5.92
N LEU A 494 6.21 -3.71 -4.86
CA LEU A 494 5.42 -4.94 -4.99
C LEU A 494 4.14 -4.70 -5.78
N LEU A 495 3.43 -3.60 -5.49
CA LEU A 495 2.21 -3.22 -6.20
C LEU A 495 2.52 -2.87 -7.66
N ALA A 496 3.56 -2.04 -7.89
CA ALA A 496 3.99 -1.67 -9.25
C ALA A 496 4.34 -2.92 -10.08
N PHE A 497 5.11 -3.85 -9.52
CA PHE A 497 5.45 -5.11 -10.16
C PHE A 497 4.19 -5.91 -10.52
N GLY A 498 3.25 -6.05 -9.59
CA GLY A 498 1.99 -6.76 -9.81
C GLY A 498 1.16 -6.16 -10.94
N LEU A 499 1.09 -4.83 -11.01
CA LEU A 499 0.36 -4.10 -12.06
C LEU A 499 1.02 -4.26 -13.43
N TYR A 500 2.35 -4.06 -13.54
CA TYR A 500 3.09 -4.29 -14.79
C TYR A 500 2.95 -5.74 -15.28
N SER A 501 2.98 -6.71 -14.37
CA SER A 501 2.86 -8.14 -14.71
C SER A 501 1.48 -8.54 -15.25
N ARG A 502 0.46 -7.72 -15.05
CA ARG A 502 -0.91 -7.95 -15.56
C ARG A 502 -1.17 -7.30 -16.92
N MET A 503 -0.27 -6.44 -17.36
CA MET A 503 -0.38 -5.82 -18.67
C MET A 503 -0.20 -6.88 -19.77
N ASN A 504 -0.87 -6.66 -20.93
CA ASN A 504 -0.62 -7.49 -22.09
C ASN A 504 0.85 -7.29 -22.55
N PRO A 505 1.65 -8.36 -22.57
CA PRO A 505 3.06 -8.29 -22.94
C PRO A 505 3.33 -7.62 -24.28
N ASP A 506 2.47 -7.86 -25.27
CA ASP A 506 2.62 -7.33 -26.64
C ASP A 506 2.42 -5.81 -26.73
N ALA A 507 1.79 -5.21 -25.73
CA ALA A 507 1.53 -3.78 -25.69
C ALA A 507 2.44 -3.03 -24.70
N CYS A 508 3.35 -3.74 -24.00
CA CYS A 508 4.29 -3.12 -23.07
C CYS A 508 5.47 -2.49 -23.82
N THR A 509 5.96 -1.38 -23.30
CA THR A 509 7.16 -0.70 -23.78
C THR A 509 8.43 -1.21 -23.09
N ALA A 510 9.59 -1.00 -23.69
CA ALA A 510 10.88 -1.32 -23.09
C ALA A 510 11.05 -0.61 -21.72
N GLY A 511 10.60 0.64 -21.57
CA GLY A 511 10.65 1.40 -20.33
C GLY A 511 9.78 0.79 -19.21
N GLN A 512 8.65 0.20 -19.56
CA GLN A 512 7.80 -0.52 -18.59
C GLN A 512 8.45 -1.81 -18.14
N TYR A 513 9.08 -2.57 -19.03
CA TYR A 513 9.87 -3.75 -18.66
C TYR A 513 11.09 -3.39 -17.78
N GLN A 514 11.77 -2.27 -18.06
CA GLN A 514 12.84 -1.77 -17.20
C GLN A 514 12.34 -1.47 -15.77
N ARG A 515 11.22 -0.76 -15.65
CA ARG A 515 10.60 -0.47 -14.35
C ARG A 515 10.11 -1.74 -13.65
N MET A 516 9.51 -2.67 -14.39
CA MET A 516 9.11 -3.99 -13.88
C MET A 516 10.30 -4.77 -13.33
N GLY A 517 11.41 -4.81 -14.07
CA GLY A 517 12.67 -5.42 -13.65
C GLY A 517 13.23 -4.78 -12.38
N TYR A 518 13.20 -3.45 -12.31
CA TYR A 518 13.63 -2.71 -11.13
C TYR A 518 12.77 -3.02 -9.91
N CYS A 519 11.45 -3.06 -10.05
CA CYS A 519 10.53 -3.45 -8.99
C CYS A 519 10.81 -4.88 -8.49
N ALA A 520 11.04 -5.83 -9.40
CA ALA A 520 11.38 -7.20 -9.07
C ALA A 520 12.71 -7.29 -8.30
N GLU A 521 13.71 -6.50 -8.69
CA GLU A 521 15.00 -6.40 -8.01
C GLU A 521 14.84 -5.86 -6.57
N GLN A 522 14.11 -4.75 -6.40
CA GLN A 522 13.84 -4.16 -5.09
C GLN A 522 13.04 -5.09 -4.15
N THR A 523 12.27 -6.02 -4.70
CA THR A 523 11.50 -7.02 -3.93
C THR A 523 12.23 -8.37 -3.80
N GLY A 524 13.48 -8.44 -4.25
CA GLY A 524 14.31 -9.64 -4.14
C GLY A 524 13.97 -10.76 -5.13
N GLN A 525 13.12 -10.50 -6.13
CA GLN A 525 12.68 -11.47 -7.14
C GLN A 525 13.65 -11.50 -8.34
N LYS A 526 14.92 -11.87 -8.09
CA LYS A 526 16.02 -11.78 -9.06
C LYS A 526 15.74 -12.40 -10.42
N GLN A 527 15.13 -13.59 -10.46
CA GLN A 527 14.82 -14.28 -11.71
C GLN A 527 13.85 -13.47 -12.59
N LYS A 528 12.80 -12.91 -11.98
CA LYS A 528 11.84 -12.07 -12.68
C LYS A 528 12.44 -10.73 -13.12
N ALA A 529 13.38 -10.19 -12.34
CA ALA A 529 14.14 -9.01 -12.74
C ALA A 529 14.96 -9.28 -14.01
N LEU A 530 15.67 -10.41 -14.06
CA LEU A 530 16.43 -10.84 -15.24
C LEU A 530 15.53 -11.00 -16.47
N GLU A 531 14.41 -11.68 -16.34
CA GLU A 531 13.45 -11.88 -17.44
C GLU A 531 12.94 -10.56 -18.00
N ALA A 532 12.58 -9.62 -17.10
CA ALA A 532 12.10 -8.30 -17.50
C ALA A 532 13.19 -7.47 -18.19
N TYR A 533 14.42 -7.47 -17.66
CA TYR A 533 15.53 -6.73 -18.28
C TYR A 533 15.99 -7.32 -19.61
N ILE A 534 15.99 -8.65 -19.76
CA ILE A 534 16.26 -9.31 -21.05
C ILE A 534 15.22 -8.90 -22.09
N THR A 535 13.94 -8.87 -21.70
CA THR A 535 12.87 -8.42 -22.59
C THR A 535 13.05 -6.95 -22.96
N ALA A 536 13.35 -6.10 -21.97
CA ALA A 536 13.61 -4.67 -22.20
C ALA A 536 14.78 -4.45 -23.17
N ASP A 537 15.87 -5.21 -23.01
CA ASP A 537 17.05 -5.13 -23.88
C ASP A 537 16.75 -5.62 -25.28
N SER A 538 15.96 -6.69 -25.44
CA SER A 538 15.51 -7.15 -26.76
C SER A 538 14.66 -6.13 -27.53
N MET A 539 13.88 -5.32 -26.81
CA MET A 539 13.02 -4.26 -27.39
C MET A 539 13.78 -2.96 -27.66
N LYS A 540 14.70 -2.60 -26.80
CA LYS A 540 15.57 -1.41 -26.93
C LYS A 540 17.03 -1.80 -26.66
N PRO A 541 17.73 -2.38 -27.64
CA PRO A 541 19.13 -2.75 -27.51
C PRO A 541 20.02 -1.54 -27.20
N HIS A 542 21.18 -1.81 -26.58
CA HIS A 542 22.21 -0.82 -26.28
C HIS A 542 21.79 0.22 -25.20
N SER A 543 20.80 -0.08 -24.38
CA SER A 543 20.48 0.75 -23.22
C SER A 543 21.56 0.55 -22.13
N VAL A 544 22.40 1.55 -21.92
CA VAL A 544 23.49 1.52 -20.93
C VAL A 544 22.97 1.14 -19.54
N TRP A 545 21.83 1.71 -19.15
CA TRP A 545 21.22 1.41 -17.85
C TRP A 545 20.77 -0.08 -17.75
N THR A 546 20.10 -0.61 -18.78
CA THR A 546 19.64 -2.00 -18.80
C THR A 546 20.82 -2.98 -18.78
N LEU A 547 21.84 -2.71 -19.60
CA LEU A 547 23.06 -3.52 -19.66
C LEU A 547 23.80 -3.55 -18.32
N ARG A 548 23.89 -2.40 -17.61
CA ARG A 548 24.50 -2.36 -16.27
C ARG A 548 23.74 -3.24 -15.27
N ARG A 549 22.40 -3.22 -15.29
CA ARG A 549 21.58 -4.07 -14.43
C ARG A 549 21.72 -5.55 -14.75
N LEU A 550 21.64 -5.91 -16.03
CA LEU A 550 21.85 -7.29 -16.49
C LEU A 550 23.23 -7.81 -16.11
N ALA A 551 24.27 -7.04 -16.39
CA ALA A 551 25.64 -7.41 -16.06
C ALA A 551 25.82 -7.65 -14.54
N ALA A 552 25.30 -6.76 -13.71
CA ALA A 552 25.35 -6.89 -12.25
C ALA A 552 24.60 -8.13 -11.76
N LEU A 553 23.38 -8.39 -12.27
CA LEU A 553 22.62 -9.58 -11.90
C LEU A 553 23.28 -10.87 -12.35
N TRP A 554 23.77 -10.96 -13.61
CA TRP A 554 24.49 -12.13 -14.11
C TRP A 554 25.75 -12.42 -13.28
N ARG A 555 26.50 -11.38 -12.94
CA ARG A 555 27.68 -11.48 -12.09
C ARG A 555 27.33 -12.01 -10.71
N ASN A 556 26.26 -11.50 -10.07
CA ASN A 556 25.83 -11.92 -8.74
C ASN A 556 25.30 -13.38 -8.72
N GLU A 557 24.84 -13.87 -9.87
CA GLU A 557 24.46 -15.29 -10.04
C GLU A 557 25.64 -16.18 -10.46
N GLY A 558 26.85 -15.63 -10.58
CA GLY A 558 28.06 -16.37 -10.97
C GLY A 558 28.14 -16.70 -12.45
N LEU A 559 27.26 -16.12 -13.28
CA LEU A 559 27.23 -16.35 -14.73
C LEU A 559 28.14 -15.34 -15.45
N TYR A 560 29.43 -15.46 -15.17
CA TYR A 560 30.44 -14.49 -15.60
C TYR A 560 30.58 -14.36 -17.10
N ASP A 561 30.33 -15.40 -17.88
CA ASP A 561 30.32 -15.32 -19.36
C ASP A 561 29.26 -14.33 -19.87
N LYS A 562 28.04 -14.39 -19.32
CA LYS A 562 26.96 -13.50 -19.69
C LYS A 562 27.22 -12.08 -19.21
N ALA A 563 27.71 -11.95 -17.98
CA ALA A 563 28.10 -10.65 -17.42
C ALA A 563 29.19 -10.00 -18.26
N LEU A 564 30.19 -10.78 -18.69
CA LEU A 564 31.30 -10.30 -19.54
C LEU A 564 30.79 -9.70 -20.84
N ASN A 565 29.90 -10.40 -21.55
CA ASN A 565 29.32 -9.89 -22.80
C ASN A 565 28.61 -8.54 -22.60
N CYS A 566 27.84 -8.40 -21.53
CA CYS A 566 27.17 -7.13 -21.23
C CYS A 566 28.17 -6.01 -20.89
N TYR A 567 29.23 -6.32 -20.15
CA TYR A 567 30.26 -5.34 -19.83
C TYR A 567 31.13 -4.97 -21.04
N GLU A 568 31.41 -5.90 -21.98
CA GLU A 568 32.09 -5.61 -23.23
C GLU A 568 31.27 -4.66 -24.09
N GLU A 569 29.96 -4.87 -24.17
CA GLU A 569 29.05 -3.96 -24.85
C GLU A 569 29.04 -2.58 -24.19
N LEU A 570 28.95 -2.53 -22.84
CA LEU A 570 29.05 -1.28 -22.08
C LEU A 570 30.38 -0.55 -22.34
N ASP A 571 31.53 -1.25 -22.39
CA ASP A 571 32.82 -0.64 -22.67
C ASP A 571 32.91 -0.11 -24.12
N SER A 572 32.12 -0.70 -25.03
CA SER A 572 32.00 -0.18 -26.39
C SER A 572 31.16 1.09 -26.49
N LEU A 573 30.15 1.22 -25.64
CA LEU A 573 29.26 2.38 -25.60
C LEU A 573 29.86 3.52 -24.76
N GLU A 574 30.53 3.20 -23.67
CA GLU A 574 31.20 4.15 -22.76
C GLU A 574 32.64 3.70 -22.46
N PRO A 575 33.60 3.94 -23.40
CA PRO A 575 34.93 3.32 -23.34
C PRO A 575 35.81 3.78 -22.16
N ASP A 576 35.57 4.96 -21.62
CA ASP A 576 36.45 5.56 -20.59
C ASP A 576 35.83 5.51 -19.19
N HIS A 577 35.20 4.39 -18.85
CA HIS A 577 34.58 4.19 -17.54
C HIS A 577 35.40 3.20 -16.70
N ALA A 578 36.01 3.69 -15.59
CA ALA A 578 36.90 2.90 -14.74
C ALA A 578 36.19 1.70 -14.10
N ASP A 579 34.94 1.87 -13.60
CA ASP A 579 34.19 0.78 -12.97
C ASP A 579 33.86 -0.33 -14.00
N THR A 580 33.46 0.02 -15.22
CA THR A 580 33.21 -0.98 -16.28
C THR A 580 34.46 -1.82 -16.56
N SER A 581 35.65 -1.16 -16.67
CA SER A 581 36.93 -1.84 -16.86
C SER A 581 37.25 -2.76 -15.67
N LEU A 582 36.96 -2.33 -14.45
CA LEU A 582 37.16 -3.14 -13.26
C LEU A 582 36.25 -4.38 -13.23
N ARG A 583 34.97 -4.24 -13.63
CA ARG A 583 34.01 -5.35 -13.71
C ARG A 583 34.35 -6.34 -14.82
N LEU A 584 34.82 -5.86 -15.95
CA LEU A 584 35.38 -6.71 -17.01
C LEU A 584 36.52 -7.57 -16.49
N ALA A 585 37.45 -6.95 -15.79
CA ALA A 585 38.57 -7.67 -15.18
C ALA A 585 38.11 -8.70 -14.14
N GLU A 586 37.16 -8.36 -13.29
CA GLU A 586 36.55 -9.29 -12.32
C GLU A 586 35.97 -10.52 -13.03
N CYS A 587 35.17 -10.33 -14.06
CA CYS A 587 34.60 -11.43 -14.86
C CYS A 587 35.73 -12.27 -15.49
N CYS A 588 36.75 -11.65 -16.10
CA CYS A 588 37.89 -12.35 -16.70
C CYS A 588 38.68 -13.16 -15.66
N ILE A 589 38.86 -12.66 -14.44
CA ILE A 589 39.52 -13.40 -13.35
C ILE A 589 38.75 -14.66 -13.01
N HIS A 590 37.42 -14.54 -12.81
CA HIS A 590 36.57 -15.71 -12.51
C HIS A 590 36.56 -16.74 -13.66
N LEU A 591 36.63 -16.29 -14.89
CA LEU A 591 36.75 -17.13 -16.09
C LEU A 591 38.21 -17.63 -16.35
N LYS A 592 39.16 -17.29 -15.48
CA LYS A 592 40.60 -17.61 -15.59
C LYS A 592 41.26 -17.05 -16.86
N ARG A 593 40.73 -15.98 -17.42
CA ARG A 593 41.25 -15.26 -18.60
C ARG A 593 42.20 -14.13 -18.11
N TYR A 594 43.29 -14.50 -17.44
CA TYR A 594 44.12 -13.56 -16.72
C TYR A 594 44.82 -12.49 -17.59
N ASP A 595 45.22 -12.84 -18.82
CA ASP A 595 45.86 -11.87 -19.72
C ASP A 595 44.93 -10.73 -20.12
N GLU A 596 43.65 -11.03 -20.28
CA GLU A 596 42.62 -10.04 -20.55
C GLU A 596 42.30 -9.24 -19.28
N ALA A 597 42.19 -9.93 -18.15
CA ALA A 597 42.00 -9.27 -16.85
C ALA A 597 43.08 -8.20 -16.61
N PHE A 598 44.35 -8.48 -16.85
CA PHE A 598 45.42 -7.49 -16.71
C PHE A 598 45.22 -6.27 -17.60
N LYS A 599 44.81 -6.43 -18.85
CA LYS A 599 44.52 -5.31 -19.74
C LYS A 599 43.46 -4.37 -19.17
N HIS A 600 42.35 -4.94 -18.71
CA HIS A 600 41.28 -4.17 -18.13
C HIS A 600 41.65 -3.55 -16.78
N LEU A 601 42.44 -4.24 -15.93
CA LEU A 601 42.90 -3.70 -14.67
C LEU A 601 43.86 -2.53 -14.86
N PHE A 602 44.78 -2.60 -15.83
CA PHE A 602 45.65 -1.47 -16.16
C PHE A 602 44.88 -0.29 -16.73
N LYS A 603 43.84 -0.54 -17.57
CA LYS A 603 42.94 0.50 -18.04
C LYS A 603 42.21 1.16 -16.89
N ALA A 604 41.62 0.38 -15.97
CA ALA A 604 40.96 0.89 -14.80
C ALA A 604 41.86 1.75 -13.90
N ASN A 605 43.08 1.27 -13.66
CA ASN A 605 44.10 2.00 -12.87
C ASN A 605 44.58 3.30 -13.55
N TRP A 606 44.56 3.34 -14.88
CA TRP A 606 44.91 4.55 -15.64
C TRP A 606 43.81 5.59 -15.59
N LEU A 607 42.54 5.13 -15.64
CA LEU A 607 41.34 5.99 -15.62
C LEU A 607 41.10 6.57 -14.22
N ASP A 608 41.39 5.81 -13.16
CA ASP A 608 41.22 6.22 -11.77
C ASP A 608 42.47 5.83 -10.95
N PRO A 609 43.54 6.64 -10.99
CA PRO A 609 44.80 6.33 -10.32
C PRO A 609 44.71 6.41 -8.81
N ASP A 610 43.76 7.16 -8.26
CA ASP A 610 43.62 7.39 -6.82
C ASP A 610 42.79 6.27 -6.14
N SER A 611 42.11 5.43 -6.92
CA SER A 611 41.33 4.32 -6.41
C SER A 611 42.23 3.14 -5.99
N THR A 612 41.99 2.58 -4.81
CA THR A 612 42.64 1.34 -4.34
C THR A 612 42.04 0.07 -4.97
N LEU A 613 40.86 0.12 -5.57
CA LEU A 613 40.16 -1.05 -6.13
C LEU A 613 40.94 -1.73 -7.29
N PRO A 614 41.49 -1.00 -8.28
CA PRO A 614 42.34 -1.61 -9.29
C PRO A 614 43.59 -2.23 -8.72
N HIS A 615 44.20 -1.62 -7.69
CA HIS A 615 45.41 -2.16 -7.02
C HIS A 615 45.11 -3.48 -6.30
N ARG A 616 43.95 -3.61 -5.61
CA ARG A 616 43.48 -4.86 -4.98
C ARG A 616 43.31 -5.96 -6.02
N ALA A 617 42.64 -5.65 -7.11
CA ALA A 617 42.37 -6.61 -8.16
C ALA A 617 43.65 -7.03 -8.92
N LEU A 618 44.60 -6.09 -9.15
CA LEU A 618 45.92 -6.40 -9.70
C LEU A 618 46.74 -7.30 -8.76
N ALA A 619 46.78 -6.98 -7.47
CA ALA A 619 47.47 -7.79 -6.46
C ALA A 619 46.93 -9.22 -6.45
N TRP A 620 45.60 -9.37 -6.42
CA TRP A 620 44.93 -10.68 -6.46
C TRP A 620 45.21 -11.43 -7.78
N CYS A 621 45.12 -10.77 -8.92
CA CYS A 621 45.37 -11.40 -10.22
C CYS A 621 46.85 -11.85 -10.33
N TYR A 622 47.83 -11.07 -9.81
CA TYR A 622 49.21 -11.49 -9.74
C TYR A 622 49.41 -12.68 -8.80
N LEU A 623 48.72 -12.74 -7.68
CA LEU A 623 48.74 -13.88 -6.76
C LEU A 623 48.27 -15.15 -7.45
N LEU A 624 47.12 -15.08 -8.16
CA LEU A 624 46.51 -16.21 -8.89
C LEU A 624 47.43 -16.71 -10.03
N THR A 625 48.25 -15.83 -10.59
CA THR A 625 49.17 -16.17 -11.71
C THR A 625 50.57 -16.51 -11.26
N GLY A 626 50.82 -16.65 -9.94
CA GLY A 626 52.13 -17.05 -9.40
C GLY A 626 53.18 -15.96 -9.42
N GLN A 627 52.82 -14.71 -9.72
CA GLN A 627 53.76 -13.58 -9.76
C GLN A 627 53.81 -12.86 -8.39
N TYR A 628 54.25 -13.60 -7.36
CA TYR A 628 54.15 -13.18 -5.96
C TYR A 628 54.87 -11.88 -5.64
N ASP A 629 56.04 -11.63 -6.26
CA ASP A 629 56.79 -10.36 -6.07
C ASP A 629 55.96 -9.14 -6.51
N LYS A 630 55.20 -9.27 -7.60
CA LYS A 630 54.33 -8.19 -8.08
C LYS A 630 53.09 -8.07 -7.22
N ALA A 631 52.51 -9.19 -6.81
CA ALA A 631 51.39 -9.20 -5.88
C ALA A 631 51.72 -8.44 -4.59
N GLU A 632 52.87 -8.73 -4.01
CA GLU A 632 53.39 -8.08 -2.80
C GLU A 632 53.50 -6.56 -2.95
N ARG A 633 54.09 -6.09 -4.08
CA ARG A 633 54.21 -4.64 -4.35
C ARG A 633 52.87 -3.92 -4.41
N TYR A 634 51.83 -4.57 -4.98
CA TYR A 634 50.51 -3.99 -5.04
C TYR A 634 49.81 -4.09 -3.70
N TYR A 635 49.94 -5.19 -2.95
CA TYR A 635 49.40 -5.28 -1.59
C TYR A 635 50.04 -4.24 -0.65
N GLN A 636 51.31 -3.94 -0.76
CA GLN A 636 51.93 -2.87 0.03
C GLN A 636 51.26 -1.51 -0.20
N LYS A 637 50.83 -1.20 -1.46
CA LYS A 637 50.10 0.02 -1.74
C LYS A 637 48.70 -0.02 -1.11
N VAL A 638 47.99 -1.15 -1.23
CA VAL A 638 46.67 -1.34 -0.64
C VAL A 638 46.69 -1.25 0.87
N LEU A 639 47.71 -1.86 1.51
CA LEU A 639 47.87 -1.85 2.96
C LEU A 639 48.24 -0.47 3.55
N ALA A 640 48.67 0.46 2.71
CA ALA A 640 49.00 1.83 3.13
C ALA A 640 47.73 2.73 3.16
N ASP A 641 46.61 2.31 2.59
CA ASP A 641 45.40 3.12 2.43
C ASP A 641 44.14 2.31 2.81
N GLU A 642 43.72 2.41 4.06
CA GLU A 642 42.53 1.80 4.67
C GLU A 642 42.27 0.33 4.26
N PRO A 643 43.14 -0.60 4.60
CA PRO A 643 43.05 -2.00 4.19
C PRO A 643 41.87 -2.72 4.89
N THR A 644 41.18 -3.57 4.17
CA THR A 644 40.14 -4.47 4.69
C THR A 644 40.78 -5.74 5.29
N SER A 645 39.99 -6.52 6.05
CA SER A 645 40.41 -7.85 6.53
C SER A 645 40.82 -8.79 5.39
N ALA A 646 40.12 -8.74 4.26
CA ALA A 646 40.49 -9.53 3.08
C ALA A 646 41.83 -9.09 2.46
N ASP A 647 42.14 -7.78 2.47
CA ASP A 647 43.42 -7.29 1.99
C ASP A 647 44.56 -7.81 2.84
N TRP A 648 44.43 -7.81 4.18
CA TRP A 648 45.42 -8.39 5.09
C TRP A 648 45.57 -9.89 4.89
N LEU A 649 44.48 -10.63 4.69
CA LEU A 649 44.47 -12.07 4.43
C LEU A 649 45.26 -12.40 3.15
N ASN A 650 44.89 -11.75 2.04
CA ASN A 650 45.51 -11.99 0.74
C ASN A 650 46.95 -11.51 0.67
N ALA A 651 47.30 -10.41 1.36
CA ALA A 651 48.66 -9.98 1.53
C ALA A 651 49.49 -10.98 2.38
N GLY A 652 48.85 -11.64 3.33
CA GLY A 652 49.45 -12.75 4.09
C GLY A 652 49.81 -13.93 3.17
N HIS A 653 48.91 -14.30 2.25
CA HIS A 653 49.20 -15.33 1.24
C HIS A 653 50.40 -14.95 0.37
N ALA A 654 50.45 -13.69 -0.12
CA ALA A 654 51.57 -13.24 -0.92
C ALA A 654 52.94 -13.33 -0.16
N ALA A 655 52.95 -12.87 1.08
CA ALA A 655 54.15 -12.92 1.93
C ALA A 655 54.57 -14.38 2.19
N TRP A 656 53.62 -15.28 2.46
CA TRP A 656 53.93 -16.70 2.71
C TRP A 656 54.50 -17.37 1.46
N LEU A 657 53.89 -17.16 0.31
CA LEU A 657 54.36 -17.72 -0.95
C LEU A 657 55.68 -17.15 -1.45
N LEU A 658 56.09 -15.96 -0.94
CA LEU A 658 57.46 -15.40 -1.11
C LEU A 658 58.46 -15.96 -0.13
N GLY A 659 58.09 -16.87 0.77
CA GLY A 659 58.99 -17.46 1.78
C GLY A 659 59.16 -16.62 3.03
N ASN A 660 58.25 -15.70 3.32
CA ASN A 660 58.25 -14.85 4.51
C ASN A 660 57.12 -15.23 5.51
N PRO A 661 57.20 -16.41 6.17
CA PRO A 661 56.13 -16.88 7.04
C PRO A 661 55.89 -16.00 8.26
N THR A 662 56.94 -15.32 8.78
CA THR A 662 56.82 -14.43 9.93
C THR A 662 55.89 -13.24 9.59
N GLU A 663 56.11 -12.61 8.45
CA GLU A 663 55.27 -11.51 7.97
C GLU A 663 53.84 -12.00 7.63
N ALA A 664 53.71 -13.18 7.08
CA ALA A 664 52.41 -13.81 6.81
C ALA A 664 51.60 -13.95 8.11
N VAL A 665 52.19 -14.47 9.20
CA VAL A 665 51.53 -14.60 10.51
C VAL A 665 51.06 -13.24 11.03
N GLU A 666 51.89 -12.20 10.93
CA GLU A 666 51.52 -10.86 11.37
C GLU A 666 50.31 -10.30 10.57
N ARG A 667 50.31 -10.48 9.24
CA ARG A 667 49.24 -10.04 8.36
C ARG A 667 47.96 -10.80 8.62
N TYR A 668 47.99 -12.12 8.80
CA TYR A 668 46.84 -12.95 9.15
C TYR A 668 46.22 -12.55 10.50
N ARG A 669 47.05 -12.22 11.48
CA ARG A 669 46.57 -11.71 12.77
C ARG A 669 45.86 -10.36 12.62
N LYS A 670 46.33 -9.47 11.73
CA LYS A 670 45.66 -8.21 11.42
C LYS A 670 44.36 -8.40 10.64
N ALA A 671 44.27 -9.45 9.85
CA ALA A 671 43.02 -9.81 9.15
C ALA A 671 41.90 -10.19 10.13
N MET A 672 42.23 -10.69 11.33
CA MET A 672 41.24 -11.26 12.28
C MET A 672 41.45 -10.68 13.70
N PRO A 673 41.19 -9.39 13.93
CA PRO A 673 41.47 -8.75 15.21
C PRO A 673 40.63 -9.20 16.39
N GLN A 674 39.43 -9.79 16.16
CA GLN A 674 38.46 -10.09 17.22
C GLN A 674 38.14 -11.57 17.45
N GLN A 675 38.31 -12.46 16.46
CA GLN A 675 38.12 -13.91 16.60
C GLN A 675 39.07 -14.64 15.64
N LEU A 676 40.11 -15.29 16.18
CA LEU A 676 40.92 -16.22 15.42
C LEU A 676 40.07 -17.47 15.14
N SER A 677 39.67 -17.63 13.89
CA SER A 677 38.98 -18.86 13.43
C SER A 677 40.03 -19.86 12.99
N GLU A 678 40.01 -21.08 13.55
CA GLU A 678 40.89 -22.20 13.13
C GLU A 678 40.68 -22.57 11.65
N ASN A 679 39.70 -22.02 11.00
CA ASN A 679 39.33 -22.35 9.62
C ASN A 679 39.58 -21.20 8.61
N PHE A 680 40.35 -20.18 8.97
CA PHE A 680 40.53 -18.97 8.14
C PHE A 680 41.21 -19.21 6.77
N LEU A 681 41.93 -20.30 6.60
CA LEU A 681 42.59 -20.69 5.34
C LEU A 681 41.74 -21.66 4.49
N CYS A 682 40.61 -22.14 4.99
CA CYS A 682 39.85 -23.20 4.32
C CYS A 682 39.38 -22.80 2.92
N ASP A 683 38.92 -21.55 2.75
CA ASP A 683 38.40 -21.06 1.47
C ASP A 683 39.53 -20.93 0.42
N ASP A 684 40.74 -20.60 0.84
CA ASP A 684 41.89 -20.39 -0.03
C ASP A 684 42.84 -21.58 -0.05
N ALA A 685 42.53 -22.67 0.66
CA ALA A 685 43.40 -23.84 0.78
C ALA A 685 43.77 -24.45 -0.59
N ALA A 686 42.80 -24.52 -1.51
CA ALA A 686 43.06 -25.03 -2.86
C ALA A 686 44.06 -24.16 -3.66
N LEU A 687 44.01 -22.83 -3.48
CA LEU A 687 44.94 -21.89 -4.08
C LEU A 687 46.36 -22.08 -3.53
N LEU A 688 46.50 -22.15 -2.21
CA LEU A 688 47.77 -22.30 -1.54
C LEU A 688 48.42 -23.65 -1.80
N GLN A 689 47.62 -24.72 -1.87
CA GLN A 689 48.10 -26.05 -2.27
C GLN A 689 48.56 -26.11 -3.73
N ALA A 690 47.82 -25.46 -4.64
CA ALA A 690 48.25 -25.35 -6.05
C ALA A 690 49.56 -24.56 -6.20
N ALA A 691 49.85 -23.66 -5.27
CA ALA A 691 51.12 -22.91 -5.21
C ALA A 691 52.28 -23.70 -4.53
N GLY A 692 52.03 -24.94 -4.07
CA GLY A 692 53.08 -25.85 -3.55
C GLY A 692 53.13 -26.03 -2.06
N LEU A 693 52.17 -25.48 -1.30
CA LEU A 693 52.08 -25.69 0.15
C LEU A 693 51.33 -27.00 0.45
N SER A 694 51.79 -27.77 1.43
CA SER A 694 51.14 -28.99 1.86
C SER A 694 49.94 -28.72 2.82
N ALA A 695 49.10 -29.70 3.04
CA ALA A 695 48.06 -29.61 4.07
C ALA A 695 48.64 -29.42 5.47
N ASP A 696 49.83 -30.03 5.73
CA ASP A 696 50.54 -29.87 7.00
C ASP A 696 51.07 -28.44 7.17
N ASP A 697 51.53 -27.79 6.08
CA ASP A 697 51.95 -26.38 6.13
C ASP A 697 50.77 -25.48 6.48
N LEU A 698 49.59 -25.74 5.94
CA LEU A 698 48.38 -24.98 6.26
C LEU A 698 47.98 -25.14 7.74
N ALA A 699 48.06 -26.37 8.26
CA ALA A 699 47.80 -26.66 9.67
C ALA A 699 48.77 -25.93 10.58
N MET A 700 50.09 -26.07 10.29
CA MET A 700 51.14 -25.38 11.06
C MET A 700 51.02 -23.85 11.02
N MET A 701 50.63 -23.29 9.88
CA MET A 701 50.41 -21.85 9.77
C MET A 701 49.20 -21.41 10.61
N THR A 702 48.12 -22.20 10.59
CA THR A 702 46.94 -21.94 11.43
C THR A 702 47.31 -21.95 12.90
N ASP A 703 48.07 -22.94 13.36
CA ASP A 703 48.56 -23.03 14.73
C ASP A 703 49.48 -21.83 15.08
N ALA A 704 50.34 -21.45 14.15
CA ALA A 704 51.26 -20.30 14.36
C ALA A 704 50.50 -18.97 14.46
N VAL A 705 49.41 -18.80 13.74
CA VAL A 705 48.58 -17.59 13.82
C VAL A 705 47.75 -17.58 15.10
N CYS A 706 47.21 -18.77 15.52
CA CYS A 706 46.38 -18.91 16.70
C CYS A 706 47.18 -18.99 18.01
N SER A 707 48.41 -19.46 17.97
CA SER A 707 49.29 -19.43 19.14
C SER A 707 49.74 -18.00 19.46
N ARG A 708 49.32 -17.48 20.61
CA ARG A 708 49.75 -16.17 21.11
C ARG A 708 51.12 -16.24 21.78
#